data_0792568a8f76b830feb4e6dec684ffe1
#
_entry.id   0792568a8f76b830feb4e6dec684ffe1
#
_cell.length_a   1.000
_cell.length_b   1.000
_cell.length_c   1.000
_cell.angle_alpha   90.00
_cell.angle_beta   90.00
_cell.angle_gamma   90.00
#
_symmetry.space_group_name_H-M   'P 1'
#
loop_
_entity.id
_entity.type
_entity.pdbx_description
1 polymer ?
#
loop_
_entity_poly.entity_id
_entity_poly.type
_entity_poly.pdbx_seq_one_letter_code
_entity_poly.pdbx_strand_id
1 'polypeptide(L)'
;MELNKIFKDGLWSSEINVRDFVSHNITPYYGDASFLEGPTERTKAVWNRCLEALAEERENNGVRSLDNVTVSTITSHKAGYIDKENELIVGLQTDELLKRAIKPFGGINVVSKACHENGVEVDDRVKDIFTHYRKTHNDGVLDVYAEEIRSFRSLGFLTGLPDNYARGRIIGDYRRMALYGIDRLIEAKKEDLHNLTGPMTEARIRLREEVAEQIKALKDMKVMGEYYGLDLSRPAYTAQEAVQWVYMAYLAAVKEQDGAAMSLGNVSSFLDIYLEYELSKGTITESFAQELIDQFVIKLRMVRHLRMQSYNDIFAGDPTWVTESLGGRLNDGRTKVTKTSFRFLQTLYNLGPSPEPNLTVLWSPELPEGFKEFCAKVSIDTSSIQYENDDLMREVRQSDDYGIACCVSYQEIGKQIQFFGARCNLAKALLLAINGGRCENTGTVMVKNIPVLTSDTLKFEEVMDNYKKVLTEIARVYNEAMNIIHYMHDKYYYEKAQMALVDTNPRINLAYGVAGLSIALDSLSAIKYAKVTARRNDIGLTEGFDIEGEFPCFGNDNDKVDHLGVDLVYFFSEELKKLPVYKNARPTLSLLTITSNVMYGKKTGATPDGRAKGVAFAPGANPMHGRDKNGAIASLSSVAKLRYRDSQDGISNTFSIVPKSLGATDEDRIENLVTMMDGYFTKGAHHLNVNVLNRDMLYDAMEHPENYPQLTIRVSGYAVNFVKLSREHQLEVISRSFHERM
;
A
#
# COMPACT_ATOMS: atom_id res chain seq x y z
N MET A 1 -10.29 -36.81 -2.71
CA MET A 1 -11.65 -36.34 -2.41
C MET A 1 -11.95 -35.23 -3.43
N GLU A 2 -13.11 -35.25 -4.05
CA GLU A 2 -13.45 -34.19 -5.01
C GLU A 2 -14.17 -33.06 -4.28
N LEU A 3 -13.66 -31.83 -4.35
CA LEU A 3 -14.22 -30.65 -3.64
C LEU A 3 -15.67 -30.35 -4.03
N ASN A 4 -16.07 -30.64 -5.27
CA ASN A 4 -17.44 -30.49 -5.74
C ASN A 4 -18.44 -31.45 -5.05
N LYS A 5 -17.98 -32.42 -4.29
CA LYS A 5 -18.82 -33.24 -3.38
C LYS A 5 -19.01 -32.62 -1.99
N ILE A 6 -18.20 -31.60 -1.68
CA ILE A 6 -18.21 -30.88 -0.40
C ILE A 6 -18.92 -29.53 -0.56
N PHE A 7 -18.57 -28.80 -1.60
CA PHE A 7 -19.00 -27.43 -1.87
C PHE A 7 -19.95 -27.37 -3.07
N LYS A 8 -20.76 -26.32 -3.13
CA LYS A 8 -21.70 -26.09 -4.24
C LYS A 8 -20.90 -25.94 -5.54
N ASP A 9 -21.32 -26.66 -6.55
CA ASP A 9 -20.71 -26.68 -7.87
C ASP A 9 -20.93 -25.33 -8.62
N GLY A 10 -20.04 -25.06 -9.57
CA GLY A 10 -20.07 -23.85 -10.38
C GLY A 10 -18.95 -23.88 -11.45
N LEU A 11 -18.71 -22.75 -12.10
CA LEU A 11 -17.64 -22.64 -13.10
C LEU A 11 -16.25 -22.96 -12.50
N TRP A 12 -16.07 -22.70 -11.22
CA TRP A 12 -14.82 -23.00 -10.50
C TRP A 12 -14.40 -24.46 -10.58
N SER A 13 -15.32 -25.40 -10.76
CA SER A 13 -15.00 -26.82 -10.85
C SER A 13 -14.35 -27.23 -12.19
N SER A 14 -14.55 -26.44 -13.24
CA SER A 14 -14.04 -26.72 -14.58
C SER A 14 -12.93 -25.74 -15.01
N GLU A 15 -12.90 -24.54 -14.49
CA GLU A 15 -11.92 -23.50 -14.84
C GLU A 15 -11.31 -22.85 -13.59
N ILE A 16 -10.22 -22.12 -13.76
CA ILE A 16 -9.61 -21.36 -12.66
C ILE A 16 -10.44 -20.10 -12.37
N ASN A 17 -11.37 -20.18 -11.42
CA ASN A 17 -12.33 -19.14 -11.10
C ASN A 17 -12.69 -19.10 -9.61
N VAL A 18 -11.80 -18.51 -8.79
CA VAL A 18 -11.99 -18.44 -7.33
C VAL A 18 -13.18 -17.55 -6.96
N ARG A 19 -13.45 -16.48 -7.75
CA ARG A 19 -14.62 -15.62 -7.52
C ARG A 19 -15.92 -16.43 -7.57
N ASP A 20 -16.05 -17.30 -8.55
CA ASP A 20 -17.24 -18.15 -8.71
C ASP A 20 -17.40 -19.09 -7.50
N PHE A 21 -16.30 -19.71 -7.03
CA PHE A 21 -16.31 -20.52 -5.82
C PHE A 21 -16.80 -19.74 -4.60
N VAL A 22 -16.25 -18.54 -4.36
CA VAL A 22 -16.64 -17.70 -3.23
C VAL A 22 -18.10 -17.30 -3.35
N SER A 23 -18.57 -16.84 -4.51
CA SER A 23 -19.94 -16.39 -4.70
C SER A 23 -20.99 -17.47 -4.45
N HIS A 24 -20.67 -18.74 -4.75
CA HIS A 24 -21.58 -19.88 -4.54
C HIS A 24 -21.56 -20.43 -3.10
N ASN A 25 -20.41 -20.28 -2.40
CA ASN A 25 -20.18 -21.01 -1.15
C ASN A 25 -20.06 -20.11 0.08
N ILE A 26 -19.92 -18.80 -0.06
CA ILE A 26 -19.82 -17.87 1.07
C ILE A 26 -21.08 -17.93 1.94
N THR A 27 -20.89 -17.86 3.25
CA THR A 27 -21.96 -17.75 4.25
C THR A 27 -21.90 -16.36 4.89
N PRO A 28 -22.70 -15.39 4.42
CA PRO A 28 -22.77 -14.06 5.04
C PRO A 28 -23.10 -14.13 6.52
N TYR A 29 -22.43 -13.32 7.33
CA TYR A 29 -22.66 -13.26 8.77
C TYR A 29 -23.26 -11.90 9.16
N TYR A 30 -24.40 -11.92 9.85
CA TYR A 30 -25.15 -10.73 10.26
C TYR A 30 -25.17 -10.54 11.78
N GLY A 31 -24.45 -11.38 12.52
CA GLY A 31 -24.34 -11.28 13.98
C GLY A 31 -23.25 -10.30 14.42
N ASP A 32 -22.86 -10.39 15.66
CA ASP A 32 -21.86 -9.58 16.34
C ASP A 32 -20.60 -10.37 16.69
N ALA A 33 -19.72 -9.76 17.48
CA ALA A 33 -18.42 -10.30 17.89
C ALA A 33 -18.50 -11.33 19.05
N SER A 34 -19.70 -11.71 19.52
CA SER A 34 -19.87 -12.53 20.75
C SER A 34 -19.34 -13.98 20.63
N PHE A 35 -19.15 -14.48 19.40
CA PHE A 35 -18.58 -15.82 19.14
C PHE A 35 -17.05 -15.87 19.22
N LEU A 36 -16.39 -14.70 19.25
CA LEU A 36 -14.93 -14.61 19.19
C LEU A 36 -14.28 -15.17 20.47
N GLU A 37 -13.15 -15.83 20.25
CA GLU A 37 -12.40 -16.45 21.33
C GLU A 37 -11.05 -15.75 21.53
N GLY A 38 -10.52 -15.83 22.75
CA GLY A 38 -9.16 -15.38 23.05
C GLY A 38 -8.09 -16.31 22.43
N PRO A 39 -6.80 -15.94 22.55
CA PRO A 39 -5.71 -16.76 22.02
C PRO A 39 -5.57 -18.07 22.81
N THR A 40 -5.37 -19.19 22.09
CA THR A 40 -5.09 -20.49 22.71
C THR A 40 -3.71 -20.50 23.38
N GLU A 41 -3.43 -21.51 24.23
CA GLU A 41 -2.11 -21.67 24.84
C GLU A 41 -1.01 -21.90 23.79
N ARG A 42 -1.32 -22.61 22.71
CA ARG A 42 -0.36 -22.78 21.58
C ARG A 42 -0.08 -21.46 20.89
N THR A 43 -1.10 -20.67 20.58
CA THR A 43 -0.92 -19.32 20.01
C THR A 43 -0.05 -18.45 20.92
N LYS A 44 -0.31 -18.47 22.24
CA LYS A 44 0.52 -17.74 23.21
C LYS A 44 1.98 -18.22 23.20
N ALA A 45 2.22 -19.52 23.15
CA ALA A 45 3.57 -20.07 23.10
C ALA A 45 4.32 -19.59 21.84
N VAL A 46 3.72 -19.73 20.66
CA VAL A 46 4.31 -19.26 19.40
C VAL A 46 4.54 -17.75 19.43
N TRP A 47 3.57 -16.98 19.91
CA TRP A 47 3.69 -15.52 19.97
C TRP A 47 4.78 -15.06 20.96
N ASN A 48 4.91 -15.70 22.10
CA ASN A 48 5.99 -15.40 23.06
C ASN A 48 7.38 -15.60 22.46
N ARG A 49 7.58 -16.67 21.65
CA ARG A 49 8.82 -16.87 20.90
C ARG A 49 9.08 -15.73 19.90
N CYS A 50 8.03 -15.23 19.26
CA CYS A 50 8.16 -14.06 18.40
C CYS A 50 8.53 -12.81 19.18
N LEU A 51 7.94 -12.57 20.35
CA LEU A 51 8.25 -11.42 21.20
C LEU A 51 9.70 -11.46 21.72
N GLU A 52 10.21 -12.63 22.07
CA GLU A 52 11.64 -12.83 22.43
C GLU A 52 12.54 -12.45 21.25
N ALA A 53 12.28 -12.99 20.06
CA ALA A 53 13.06 -12.70 18.85
C ALA A 53 12.97 -11.21 18.43
N LEU A 54 11.82 -10.57 18.61
CA LEU A 54 11.64 -9.14 18.36
C LEU A 54 12.40 -8.27 19.40
N ALA A 55 12.55 -8.74 20.65
CA ALA A 55 13.39 -8.09 21.64
C ALA A 55 14.87 -8.14 21.25
N GLU A 56 15.37 -9.35 20.86
CA GLU A 56 16.73 -9.52 20.32
C GLU A 56 16.98 -8.65 19.09
N GLU A 57 16.01 -8.57 18.16
CA GLU A 57 16.11 -7.70 16.98
C GLU A 57 16.30 -6.22 17.37
N ARG A 58 15.56 -5.73 18.37
CA ARG A 58 15.71 -4.35 18.87
C ARG A 58 17.07 -4.11 19.53
N GLU A 59 17.54 -5.05 20.34
CA GLU A 59 18.86 -4.97 21.00
C GLU A 59 20.00 -4.96 19.98
N ASN A 60 19.81 -5.63 18.83
CA ASN A 60 20.79 -5.71 17.74
C ASN A 60 20.56 -4.63 16.64
N ASN A 61 20.14 -3.44 17.00
CA ASN A 61 19.93 -2.31 16.07
C ASN A 61 18.97 -2.59 14.92
N GLY A 62 17.95 -3.44 15.15
CA GLY A 62 16.89 -3.72 14.18
C GLY A 62 17.17 -4.89 13.23
N VAL A 63 18.28 -5.62 13.39
CA VAL A 63 18.58 -6.82 12.61
C VAL A 63 19.03 -7.95 13.55
N ARG A 64 18.22 -9.00 13.68
CA ARG A 64 18.57 -10.17 14.51
C ARG A 64 19.67 -11.02 13.86
N SER A 65 19.48 -11.39 12.60
CA SER A 65 20.46 -12.10 11.79
C SER A 65 20.20 -11.88 10.29
N LEU A 66 21.21 -12.10 9.45
CA LEU A 66 21.08 -12.06 8.00
C LEU A 66 21.92 -13.14 7.32
N ASP A 67 21.47 -13.58 6.15
CA ASP A 67 22.20 -14.44 5.25
C ASP A 67 22.91 -13.56 4.19
N ASN A 68 24.23 -13.49 4.24
CA ASN A 68 25.04 -12.70 3.30
C ASN A 68 25.66 -13.54 2.17
N VAL A 69 25.36 -14.86 2.13
CA VAL A 69 25.97 -15.80 1.19
C VAL A 69 25.00 -16.42 0.19
N THR A 70 23.68 -16.29 0.41
CA THR A 70 22.67 -16.94 -0.42
C THR A 70 21.73 -15.91 -1.05
N VAL A 71 21.56 -15.96 -2.37
CA VAL A 71 20.46 -15.25 -3.04
C VAL A 71 19.18 -16.00 -2.84
N SER A 72 18.18 -15.36 -2.26
CA SER A 72 16.90 -15.99 -1.93
C SER A 72 16.12 -16.41 -3.19
N THR A 73 15.66 -17.65 -3.17
CA THR A 73 14.74 -18.25 -4.13
C THR A 73 13.67 -19.04 -3.36
N ILE A 74 12.67 -19.57 -4.04
CA ILE A 74 11.61 -20.39 -3.42
C ILE A 74 12.20 -21.54 -2.60
N THR A 75 13.29 -22.16 -3.08
CA THR A 75 13.91 -23.37 -2.50
C THR A 75 15.28 -23.15 -1.87
N SER A 76 15.76 -21.91 -1.77
CA SER A 76 17.13 -21.62 -1.31
C SER A 76 17.43 -21.96 0.15
N HIS A 77 16.44 -21.92 1.00
CA HIS A 77 16.56 -22.21 2.43
C HIS A 77 15.76 -23.45 2.81
N LYS A 78 16.29 -24.23 3.75
CA LYS A 78 15.60 -25.37 4.36
C LYS A 78 14.42 -24.91 5.20
N ALA A 79 13.62 -25.87 5.69
CA ALA A 79 12.49 -25.58 6.57
C ALA A 79 12.94 -24.85 7.85
N GLY A 80 12.32 -23.72 8.12
CA GLY A 80 12.45 -22.95 9.36
C GLY A 80 11.15 -22.92 10.15
N TYR A 81 11.26 -22.84 11.46
CA TYR A 81 10.14 -22.85 12.39
C TYR A 81 10.30 -21.76 13.45
N ILE A 82 9.17 -21.25 13.96
CA ILE A 82 9.15 -20.42 15.18
C ILE A 82 9.19 -21.31 16.40
N ASP A 83 8.24 -22.24 16.49
CA ASP A 83 8.11 -23.28 17.51
C ASP A 83 7.47 -24.52 16.89
N LYS A 84 8.30 -25.48 16.51
CA LYS A 84 7.87 -26.65 15.74
C LYS A 84 6.78 -27.49 16.42
N GLU A 85 6.69 -27.47 17.74
CA GLU A 85 5.72 -28.24 18.51
C GLU A 85 4.35 -27.55 18.58
N ASN A 86 4.32 -26.23 18.55
CA ASN A 86 3.12 -25.45 18.75
C ASN A 86 2.57 -24.79 17.45
N GLU A 87 3.34 -24.81 16.35
CA GLU A 87 2.87 -24.26 15.08
C GLU A 87 1.83 -25.15 14.40
N LEU A 88 0.67 -24.58 14.08
CA LEU A 88 -0.32 -25.17 13.16
C LEU A 88 -0.07 -24.74 11.72
N ILE A 89 0.41 -23.52 11.52
CA ILE A 89 0.78 -22.95 10.22
C ILE A 89 2.29 -22.84 10.18
N VAL A 90 2.93 -23.64 9.35
CA VAL A 90 4.39 -23.72 9.24
C VAL A 90 4.94 -22.92 8.07
N GLY A 91 6.20 -22.56 8.14
CA GLY A 91 6.94 -21.89 7.07
C GLY A 91 7.57 -20.57 7.51
N LEU A 92 8.83 -20.37 7.14
CA LEU A 92 9.57 -19.10 7.27
C LEU A 92 10.22 -18.75 5.93
N GLN A 93 10.54 -17.47 5.72
CA GLN A 93 11.24 -17.05 4.50
C GLN A 93 12.67 -17.59 4.42
N THR A 94 13.28 -17.92 5.56
CA THR A 94 14.59 -18.54 5.68
C THR A 94 14.49 -19.75 6.62
N ASP A 95 15.61 -20.31 6.99
CA ASP A 95 15.72 -21.42 7.95
C ASP A 95 15.64 -20.97 9.42
N GLU A 96 15.58 -19.64 9.67
CA GLU A 96 15.58 -19.06 11.02
C GLU A 96 14.61 -17.87 11.12
N LEU A 97 13.98 -17.73 12.29
CA LEU A 97 13.05 -16.64 12.60
C LEU A 97 13.75 -15.26 12.52
N LEU A 98 13.12 -14.31 11.82
CA LEU A 98 13.59 -12.94 11.57
C LEU A 98 14.94 -12.80 10.84
N LYS A 99 15.49 -13.88 10.29
CA LYS A 99 16.70 -13.84 9.48
C LYS A 99 16.41 -13.24 8.12
N ARG A 100 17.18 -12.22 7.77
CA ARG A 100 17.04 -11.49 6.51
C ARG A 100 17.76 -12.21 5.38
N ALA A 101 17.17 -12.20 4.19
CA ALA A 101 17.73 -12.84 3.00
C ALA A 101 18.05 -11.83 1.91
N ILE A 102 19.07 -12.11 1.11
CA ILE A 102 19.42 -11.31 -0.09
C ILE A 102 18.40 -11.59 -1.19
N LYS A 103 17.79 -10.54 -1.72
CA LYS A 103 16.87 -10.57 -2.84
C LYS A 103 17.34 -9.65 -3.96
N PRO A 104 16.81 -9.76 -5.20
CA PRO A 104 17.24 -8.93 -6.33
C PRO A 104 16.95 -7.43 -6.22
N PHE A 105 16.24 -6.99 -5.18
CA PHE A 105 15.87 -5.61 -4.93
C PHE A 105 17.11 -4.67 -4.97
N GLY A 106 17.07 -3.68 -5.85
CA GLY A 106 18.10 -2.65 -5.96
C GLY A 106 19.48 -3.12 -6.46
N GLY A 107 19.62 -4.39 -6.84
CA GLY A 107 20.87 -4.94 -7.35
C GLY A 107 21.99 -5.01 -6.33
N ILE A 108 23.21 -5.26 -6.83
CA ILE A 108 24.39 -5.49 -5.97
C ILE A 108 24.76 -4.27 -5.11
N ASN A 109 24.56 -3.06 -5.61
CA ASN A 109 24.91 -1.84 -4.87
C ASN A 109 24.07 -1.68 -3.60
N VAL A 110 22.76 -1.93 -3.69
CA VAL A 110 21.86 -1.86 -2.54
C VAL A 110 22.14 -2.99 -1.56
N VAL A 111 22.31 -4.22 -2.06
CA VAL A 111 22.64 -5.40 -1.25
C VAL A 111 23.97 -5.20 -0.51
N SER A 112 25.02 -4.77 -1.19
CA SER A 112 26.33 -4.54 -0.57
C SER A 112 26.26 -3.46 0.51
N LYS A 113 25.56 -2.35 0.24
CA LYS A 113 25.40 -1.28 1.22
C LYS A 113 24.61 -1.75 2.44
N ALA A 114 23.51 -2.48 2.22
CA ALA A 114 22.70 -3.01 3.31
C ALA A 114 23.48 -4.02 4.18
N CYS A 115 24.30 -4.88 3.58
CA CYS A 115 25.18 -5.78 4.32
C CYS A 115 26.23 -5.01 5.14
N HIS A 116 26.92 -4.04 4.50
CA HIS A 116 27.95 -3.24 5.15
C HIS A 116 27.40 -2.45 6.35
N GLU A 117 26.21 -1.82 6.21
CA GLU A 117 25.53 -1.11 7.30
C GLU A 117 25.19 -2.03 8.50
N ASN A 118 25.09 -3.35 8.27
CA ASN A 118 24.87 -4.37 9.30
C ASN A 118 26.16 -5.09 9.71
N GLY A 119 27.33 -4.54 9.39
CA GLY A 119 28.63 -5.03 9.84
C GLY A 119 29.12 -6.32 9.16
N VAL A 120 28.54 -6.68 8.02
CA VAL A 120 28.94 -7.87 7.22
C VAL A 120 29.22 -7.48 5.78
N GLU A 121 30.11 -8.23 5.13
CA GLU A 121 30.37 -8.11 3.69
C GLU A 121 29.54 -9.15 2.93
N VAL A 122 29.07 -8.76 1.74
CA VAL A 122 28.38 -9.70 0.85
C VAL A 122 29.39 -10.69 0.26
N ASP A 123 29.02 -11.97 0.20
CA ASP A 123 29.88 -13.03 -0.36
C ASP A 123 30.23 -12.77 -1.83
N ASP A 124 31.45 -13.12 -2.24
CA ASP A 124 31.93 -12.86 -3.60
C ASP A 124 31.14 -13.59 -4.68
N ARG A 125 30.56 -14.75 -4.36
CA ARG A 125 29.67 -15.48 -5.29
C ARG A 125 28.38 -14.72 -5.53
N VAL A 126 27.85 -14.06 -4.51
CA VAL A 126 26.66 -13.19 -4.65
C VAL A 126 26.99 -11.97 -5.49
N LYS A 127 28.16 -11.34 -5.27
CA LYS A 127 28.67 -10.24 -6.12
C LYS A 127 28.78 -10.69 -7.57
N ASP A 128 29.38 -11.87 -7.80
CA ASP A 128 29.56 -12.45 -9.12
C ASP A 128 28.22 -12.67 -9.85
N ILE A 129 27.21 -13.23 -9.14
CA ILE A 129 25.86 -13.42 -9.70
C ILE A 129 25.28 -12.10 -10.22
N PHE A 130 25.28 -11.05 -9.41
CA PHE A 130 24.69 -9.76 -9.78
C PHE A 130 25.54 -8.93 -10.74
N THR A 131 26.82 -9.20 -10.85
CA THR A 131 27.74 -8.46 -11.73
C THR A 131 27.86 -9.11 -13.11
N HIS A 132 27.94 -10.44 -13.16
CA HIS A 132 28.28 -11.15 -14.40
C HIS A 132 27.14 -11.98 -14.98
N TYR A 133 26.26 -12.56 -14.15
CA TYR A 133 25.24 -13.50 -14.61
C TYR A 133 23.82 -12.95 -14.61
N ARG A 134 23.54 -11.92 -13.82
CA ARG A 134 22.19 -11.40 -13.64
C ARG A 134 22.17 -9.88 -13.62
N LYS A 135 21.82 -9.26 -14.75
CA LYS A 135 21.46 -7.85 -14.73
C LYS A 135 20.17 -7.66 -13.95
N THR A 136 20.16 -6.72 -13.01
CA THR A 136 18.96 -6.40 -12.26
C THR A 136 18.14 -5.31 -12.97
N HIS A 137 16.86 -5.26 -12.66
CA HIS A 137 15.95 -4.22 -13.18
C HIS A 137 16.45 -2.81 -12.82
N ASN A 138 17.01 -2.61 -11.64
CA ASN A 138 17.56 -1.33 -11.19
C ASN A 138 18.74 -0.90 -12.07
N ASP A 139 19.71 -1.78 -12.31
CA ASP A 139 20.83 -1.49 -13.21
C ASP A 139 20.33 -1.15 -14.61
N GLY A 140 19.31 -1.88 -15.10
CA GLY A 140 18.66 -1.59 -16.37
C GLY A 140 18.09 -0.18 -16.45
N VAL A 141 17.38 0.27 -15.42
CA VAL A 141 16.82 1.62 -15.34
C VAL A 141 17.93 2.68 -15.32
N LEU A 142 18.93 2.51 -14.43
CA LEU A 142 19.99 3.49 -14.26
C LEU A 142 20.86 3.66 -15.50
N ASP A 143 21.04 2.60 -16.29
CA ASP A 143 21.81 2.65 -17.54
C ASP A 143 21.18 3.55 -18.61
N VAL A 144 19.85 3.72 -18.59
CA VAL A 144 19.12 4.39 -19.67
C VAL A 144 18.40 5.68 -19.23
N TYR A 145 18.48 6.08 -17.97
CA TYR A 145 17.90 7.33 -17.52
C TYR A 145 18.49 8.53 -18.25
N ALA A 146 17.63 9.35 -18.85
CA ALA A 146 18.00 10.63 -19.41
C ALA A 146 18.39 11.63 -18.29
N GLU A 147 19.27 12.58 -18.61
CA GLU A 147 19.71 13.61 -17.67
C GLU A 147 18.57 14.48 -17.18
N GLU A 148 17.59 14.72 -18.03
CA GLU A 148 16.36 15.44 -17.65
C GLU A 148 15.62 14.74 -16.52
N ILE A 149 15.41 13.42 -16.60
CA ILE A 149 14.75 12.63 -15.55
C ILE A 149 15.55 12.71 -14.25
N ARG A 150 16.89 12.58 -14.32
CA ARG A 150 17.77 12.71 -13.16
C ARG A 150 17.62 14.08 -12.48
N SER A 151 17.54 15.15 -13.28
CA SER A 151 17.36 16.52 -12.80
C SER A 151 16.01 16.71 -12.11
N PHE A 152 14.91 16.26 -12.71
CA PHE A 152 13.57 16.31 -12.10
C PHE A 152 13.49 15.54 -10.78
N ARG A 153 14.16 14.37 -10.72
CA ARG A 153 14.27 13.55 -9.50
C ARG A 153 15.09 14.25 -8.41
N SER A 154 16.32 14.68 -8.72
CA SER A 154 17.24 15.25 -7.74
C SER A 154 16.72 16.55 -7.13
N LEU A 155 16.08 17.39 -7.93
CA LEU A 155 15.49 18.65 -7.50
C LEU A 155 14.11 18.51 -6.84
N GLY A 156 13.52 17.32 -6.86
CA GLY A 156 12.29 17.01 -6.12
C GLY A 156 10.98 17.39 -6.81
N PHE A 157 10.97 17.52 -8.13
CA PHE A 157 9.75 17.64 -8.94
C PHE A 157 9.05 16.30 -9.12
N LEU A 158 9.84 15.24 -9.36
CA LEU A 158 9.41 13.84 -9.33
C LEU A 158 10.10 13.13 -8.18
N THR A 159 9.32 12.54 -7.28
CA THR A 159 9.87 11.93 -6.05
C THR A 159 9.36 10.51 -5.89
N GLY A 160 10.25 9.60 -5.41
CA GLY A 160 9.91 8.21 -5.19
C GLY A 160 9.75 7.43 -6.50
N LEU A 161 10.52 7.74 -7.54
CA LEU A 161 10.61 6.91 -8.73
C LEU A 161 11.01 5.49 -8.31
N PRO A 162 10.25 4.44 -8.72
CA PRO A 162 10.40 3.10 -8.17
C PRO A 162 11.49 2.29 -8.85
N ASP A 163 12.63 2.90 -9.14
CA ASP A 163 13.76 2.29 -9.86
C ASP A 163 14.43 1.13 -9.10
N ASN A 164 14.28 1.06 -7.79
CA ASN A 164 14.79 -0.04 -6.97
C ASN A 164 13.75 -1.15 -6.69
N TYR A 165 12.45 -0.89 -6.97
CA TYR A 165 11.39 -1.80 -6.57
C TYR A 165 11.26 -3.02 -7.50
N ALA A 166 10.30 -3.88 -7.16
CA ALA A 166 9.84 -4.98 -7.99
C ALA A 166 9.10 -4.49 -9.26
N ARG A 167 8.77 -5.43 -10.14
CA ARG A 167 7.98 -5.21 -11.35
C ARG A 167 6.74 -4.34 -11.15
N GLY A 168 6.12 -4.46 -9.97
CA GLY A 168 4.95 -3.67 -9.61
C GLY A 168 4.27 -4.19 -8.36
N ARG A 169 3.11 -3.64 -8.07
CA ARG A 169 2.18 -4.21 -7.10
C ARG A 169 1.41 -5.32 -7.76
N ILE A 170 1.54 -6.52 -7.23
CA ILE A 170 0.91 -7.74 -7.75
C ILE A 170 0.19 -8.42 -6.59
N ILE A 171 -1.12 -8.55 -6.69
CA ILE A 171 -1.88 -9.43 -5.80
C ILE A 171 -1.98 -10.77 -6.50
N GLY A 172 -1.09 -11.71 -6.16
CA GLY A 172 -1.24 -13.10 -6.57
C GLY A 172 -2.51 -13.68 -5.96
N ASP A 173 -3.28 -14.44 -6.74
CA ASP A 173 -4.43 -15.13 -6.17
C ASP A 173 -3.99 -16.37 -5.40
N TYR A 174 -3.51 -16.16 -4.18
CA TYR A 174 -2.99 -17.21 -3.28
C TYR A 174 -4.05 -18.27 -2.95
N ARG A 175 -5.34 -17.95 -3.08
CA ARG A 175 -6.48 -18.85 -2.90
C ARG A 175 -6.47 -19.97 -3.95
N ARG A 176 -5.90 -19.71 -5.14
CA ARG A 176 -5.79 -20.72 -6.23
C ARG A 176 -5.05 -21.96 -5.78
N MET A 177 -3.98 -21.83 -4.97
CA MET A 177 -3.25 -22.98 -4.47
C MET A 177 -4.11 -23.85 -3.56
N ALA A 178 -4.89 -23.25 -2.68
CA ALA A 178 -5.77 -23.98 -1.78
C ALA A 178 -6.94 -24.66 -2.51
N LEU A 179 -7.53 -23.97 -3.51
CA LEU A 179 -8.70 -24.47 -4.23
C LEU A 179 -8.36 -25.57 -5.26
N TYR A 180 -7.22 -25.43 -5.94
CA TYR A 180 -6.89 -26.29 -7.09
C TYR A 180 -5.69 -27.21 -6.87
N GLY A 181 -4.77 -26.85 -5.99
CA GLY A 181 -3.47 -27.50 -5.89
C GLY A 181 -2.54 -27.13 -7.06
N ILE A 182 -1.24 -27.35 -6.85
CA ILE A 182 -0.21 -26.94 -7.83
C ILE A 182 -0.32 -27.70 -9.14
N ASP A 183 -0.67 -29.00 -9.12
CA ASP A 183 -0.70 -29.80 -10.35
C ASP A 183 -1.74 -29.26 -11.35
N ARG A 184 -2.94 -28.89 -10.88
CA ARG A 184 -3.96 -28.27 -11.74
C ARG A 184 -3.52 -26.89 -12.25
N LEU A 185 -2.80 -26.11 -11.42
CA LEU A 185 -2.27 -24.80 -11.85
C LEU A 185 -1.18 -24.96 -12.92
N ILE A 186 -0.32 -25.97 -12.82
CA ILE A 186 0.66 -26.30 -13.86
C ILE A 186 -0.02 -26.69 -15.16
N GLU A 187 -1.08 -27.51 -15.10
CA GLU A 187 -1.86 -27.87 -16.28
C GLU A 187 -2.45 -26.63 -16.95
N ALA A 188 -3.10 -25.77 -16.18
CA ALA A 188 -3.67 -24.51 -16.72
C ALA A 188 -2.60 -23.64 -17.40
N LYS A 189 -1.42 -23.47 -16.80
CA LYS A 189 -0.33 -22.70 -17.40
C LYS A 189 0.26 -23.39 -18.65
N LYS A 190 0.25 -24.71 -18.74
CA LYS A 190 0.62 -25.43 -19.97
C LYS A 190 -0.41 -25.24 -21.08
N GLU A 191 -1.71 -25.25 -20.73
CA GLU A 191 -2.78 -24.92 -21.66
C GLU A 191 -2.63 -23.48 -22.21
N ASP A 192 -2.36 -22.51 -21.33
CA ASP A 192 -2.06 -21.14 -21.72
C ASP A 192 -0.88 -21.07 -22.69
N LEU A 193 0.24 -21.73 -22.35
CA LEU A 193 1.43 -21.77 -23.19
C LEU A 193 1.15 -22.38 -24.57
N HIS A 194 0.34 -23.44 -24.62
CA HIS A 194 -0.09 -24.07 -25.86
C HIS A 194 -0.94 -23.12 -26.72
N ASN A 195 -1.82 -22.34 -26.08
CA ASN A 195 -2.73 -21.41 -26.76
C ASN A 195 -2.05 -20.11 -27.23
N LEU A 196 -0.84 -19.80 -26.74
CA LEU A 196 -0.05 -18.65 -27.18
C LEU A 196 0.55 -18.90 -28.59
N THR A 197 -0.30 -18.98 -29.61
CA THR A 197 0.02 -19.22 -31.00
C THR A 197 0.12 -17.94 -31.83
N GLY A 198 0.43 -18.05 -33.13
CA GLY A 198 0.55 -16.95 -34.08
C GLY A 198 2.00 -16.44 -34.23
N PRO A 199 2.25 -15.29 -34.89
CA PRO A 199 3.58 -14.81 -35.18
C PRO A 199 4.41 -14.64 -33.89
N MET A 200 5.64 -15.14 -33.91
CA MET A 200 6.58 -15.06 -32.78
C MET A 200 7.26 -13.69 -32.77
N THR A 201 6.48 -12.66 -32.44
CA THR A 201 6.99 -11.32 -32.14
C THR A 201 7.74 -11.32 -30.80
N GLU A 202 8.57 -10.31 -30.56
CA GLU A 202 9.29 -10.16 -29.28
C GLU A 202 8.34 -10.28 -28.07
N ALA A 203 7.24 -9.54 -28.09
CA ALA A 203 6.25 -9.58 -26.99
C ALA A 203 5.69 -11.00 -26.75
N ARG A 204 5.42 -11.76 -27.83
CA ARG A 204 4.92 -13.13 -27.70
C ARG A 204 5.98 -14.10 -27.21
N ILE A 205 7.22 -13.98 -27.68
CA ILE A 205 8.35 -14.79 -27.20
C ILE A 205 8.56 -14.54 -25.72
N ARG A 206 8.58 -13.28 -25.30
CA ARG A 206 8.72 -12.88 -23.90
C ARG A 206 7.60 -13.45 -23.00
N LEU A 207 6.35 -13.35 -23.46
CA LEU A 207 5.22 -13.90 -22.70
C LEU A 207 5.30 -15.43 -22.57
N ARG A 208 5.69 -16.14 -23.64
CA ARG A 208 5.89 -17.59 -23.59
C ARG A 208 7.00 -18.00 -22.63
N GLU A 209 8.12 -17.27 -22.65
CA GLU A 209 9.22 -17.46 -21.69
C GLU A 209 8.73 -17.26 -20.25
N GLU A 210 7.98 -16.18 -20.02
CA GLU A 210 7.42 -15.87 -18.71
C GLU A 210 6.49 -16.98 -18.18
N VAL A 211 5.60 -17.51 -19.01
CA VAL A 211 4.73 -18.64 -18.62
C VAL A 211 5.54 -19.90 -18.32
N ALA A 212 6.60 -20.17 -19.10
CA ALA A 212 7.49 -21.30 -18.82
C ALA A 212 8.21 -21.15 -17.46
N GLU A 213 8.64 -19.91 -17.11
CA GLU A 213 9.23 -19.62 -15.80
C GLU A 213 8.20 -19.73 -14.65
N GLN A 214 6.93 -19.34 -14.87
CA GLN A 214 5.84 -19.54 -13.92
C GLN A 214 5.60 -21.02 -13.62
N ILE A 215 5.66 -21.89 -14.66
CA ILE A 215 5.55 -23.34 -14.48
C ILE A 215 6.70 -23.89 -13.62
N LYS A 216 7.92 -23.39 -13.79
CA LYS A 216 9.06 -23.77 -12.94
C LYS A 216 8.84 -23.32 -11.52
N ALA A 217 8.38 -22.07 -11.30
CA ALA A 217 8.08 -21.54 -9.96
C ALA A 217 7.03 -22.40 -9.23
N LEU A 218 5.97 -22.84 -9.93
CA LEU A 218 4.98 -23.76 -9.36
C LEU A 218 5.62 -25.10 -8.93
N LYS A 219 6.55 -25.63 -9.72
CA LYS A 219 7.30 -26.86 -9.33
C LYS A 219 8.18 -26.60 -8.11
N ASP A 220 8.85 -25.45 -8.04
CA ASP A 220 9.66 -25.08 -6.89
C ASP A 220 8.82 -24.90 -5.63
N MET A 221 7.57 -24.44 -5.74
CA MET A 221 6.63 -24.39 -4.62
C MET A 221 6.29 -25.81 -4.09
N LYS A 222 6.17 -26.82 -4.96
CA LYS A 222 6.00 -28.21 -4.50
C LYS A 222 7.19 -28.65 -3.66
N VAL A 223 8.42 -28.43 -4.15
CA VAL A 223 9.66 -28.77 -3.43
C VAL A 223 9.71 -28.02 -2.09
N MET A 224 9.33 -26.75 -2.05
CA MET A 224 9.25 -26.00 -0.79
C MET A 224 8.23 -26.64 0.17
N GLY A 225 7.08 -27.07 -0.31
CA GLY A 225 6.09 -27.80 0.51
C GLY A 225 6.65 -29.09 1.09
N GLU A 226 7.39 -29.86 0.30
CA GLU A 226 8.03 -31.11 0.74
C GLU A 226 9.01 -30.89 1.91
N TYR A 227 9.70 -29.74 1.98
CA TYR A 227 10.57 -29.41 3.14
C TYR A 227 9.81 -29.36 4.46
N TYR A 228 8.51 -29.10 4.42
CA TYR A 228 7.61 -29.05 5.58
C TYR A 228 6.71 -30.27 5.68
N GLY A 229 6.87 -31.26 4.82
CA GLY A 229 6.03 -32.46 4.77
C GLY A 229 4.62 -32.21 4.22
N LEU A 230 4.44 -31.17 3.44
CA LEU A 230 3.15 -30.76 2.86
C LEU A 230 3.03 -31.23 1.39
N ASP A 231 1.92 -31.84 1.04
CA ASP A 231 1.57 -32.21 -0.34
C ASP A 231 0.75 -31.10 -1.00
N LEU A 232 1.44 -30.08 -1.54
CA LEU A 232 0.83 -28.96 -2.25
C LEU A 232 0.37 -29.31 -3.68
N SER A 233 0.58 -30.56 -4.15
CA SER A 233 0.16 -30.99 -5.49
C SER A 233 -1.36 -30.95 -5.67
N ARG A 234 -2.10 -31.18 -4.60
CA ARG A 234 -3.55 -31.33 -4.53
C ARG A 234 -4.24 -30.14 -3.84
N PRO A 235 -5.56 -29.97 -4.03
CA PRO A 235 -6.33 -28.99 -3.28
C PRO A 235 -6.31 -29.25 -1.76
N ALA A 236 -6.62 -28.21 -1.00
CA ALA A 236 -6.86 -28.30 0.44
C ALA A 236 -8.21 -28.98 0.72
N TYR A 237 -8.27 -29.84 1.74
CA TYR A 237 -9.49 -30.54 2.14
C TYR A 237 -10.00 -30.15 3.54
N THR A 238 -9.15 -29.52 4.34
CA THR A 238 -9.49 -29.03 5.68
C THR A 238 -9.24 -27.53 5.79
N ALA A 239 -9.84 -26.88 6.80
CA ALA A 239 -9.60 -25.47 7.07
C ALA A 239 -8.12 -25.17 7.37
N GLN A 240 -7.45 -26.05 8.13
CA GLN A 240 -6.01 -25.92 8.39
C GLN A 240 -5.19 -26.00 7.10
N GLU A 241 -5.48 -26.95 6.21
CA GLU A 241 -4.83 -27.02 4.90
C GLU A 241 -5.11 -25.78 4.05
N ALA A 242 -6.34 -25.29 4.03
CA ALA A 242 -6.69 -24.08 3.26
C ALA A 242 -5.85 -22.87 3.70
N VAL A 243 -5.75 -22.61 4.99
CA VAL A 243 -4.90 -21.54 5.55
C VAL A 243 -3.42 -21.79 5.22
N GLN A 244 -2.95 -23.02 5.39
CA GLN A 244 -1.56 -23.41 5.13
C GLN A 244 -1.18 -23.26 3.65
N TRP A 245 -2.05 -23.69 2.71
CA TRP A 245 -1.79 -23.57 1.26
C TRP A 245 -1.78 -22.10 0.81
N VAL A 246 -2.72 -21.28 1.29
CA VAL A 246 -2.71 -19.84 1.05
C VAL A 246 -1.41 -19.22 1.56
N TYR A 247 -0.98 -19.59 2.78
CA TYR A 247 0.26 -19.08 3.34
C TYR A 247 1.49 -19.54 2.55
N MET A 248 1.56 -20.81 2.10
CA MET A 248 2.69 -21.30 1.30
C MET A 248 2.79 -20.59 -0.05
N ALA A 249 1.68 -20.30 -0.71
CA ALA A 249 1.65 -19.52 -1.93
C ALA A 249 2.20 -18.09 -1.69
N TYR A 250 1.77 -17.44 -0.61
CA TYR A 250 2.27 -16.14 -0.19
C TYR A 250 3.77 -16.18 0.18
N LEU A 251 4.19 -17.19 0.93
CA LEU A 251 5.58 -17.39 1.34
C LEU A 251 6.53 -17.53 0.14
N ALA A 252 6.12 -18.27 -0.89
CA ALA A 252 6.90 -18.40 -2.13
C ALA A 252 7.16 -17.04 -2.77
N ALA A 253 6.11 -16.19 -2.84
CA ALA A 253 6.23 -14.82 -3.35
C ALA A 253 7.17 -13.96 -2.48
N VAL A 254 7.04 -14.05 -1.15
CA VAL A 254 7.90 -13.33 -0.19
C VAL A 254 9.37 -13.71 -0.33
N LYS A 255 9.66 -14.98 -0.65
CA LYS A 255 11.05 -15.44 -0.86
C LYS A 255 11.71 -14.84 -2.11
N GLU A 256 10.94 -14.46 -3.12
CA GLU A 256 11.46 -13.86 -4.35
C GLU A 256 11.44 -12.33 -4.32
N GLN A 257 10.44 -11.71 -3.68
CA GLN A 257 10.18 -10.29 -3.73
C GLN A 257 10.51 -9.58 -2.41
N ASP A 258 10.90 -8.31 -2.49
CA ASP A 258 11.28 -7.48 -1.35
C ASP A 258 10.23 -6.40 -1.05
N GLY A 259 8.97 -6.81 -0.93
CA GLY A 259 7.92 -5.95 -0.37
C GLY A 259 7.53 -4.72 -1.19
N ALA A 260 7.44 -4.85 -2.50
CA ALA A 260 6.81 -3.80 -3.32
C ALA A 260 5.27 -3.84 -3.26
N ALA A 261 4.74 -4.10 -2.07
CA ALA A 261 3.37 -4.42 -1.69
C ALA A 261 3.02 -5.91 -1.87
N MET A 262 3.12 -6.63 -0.76
CA MET A 262 2.83 -8.07 -0.68
C MET A 262 1.39 -8.29 -0.18
N SER A 263 0.41 -7.65 -0.82
CA SER A 263 -0.99 -7.73 -0.41
C SER A 263 -1.58 -9.12 -0.62
N LEU A 264 -2.44 -9.55 0.30
CA LEU A 264 -3.14 -10.85 0.25
C LEU A 264 -4.37 -10.82 -0.67
N GLY A 265 -5.02 -9.67 -0.75
CA GLY A 265 -6.28 -9.51 -1.45
C GLY A 265 -7.48 -9.60 -0.50
N ASN A 266 -8.33 -10.58 -0.68
CA ASN A 266 -9.46 -10.90 0.18
C ASN A 266 -9.46 -12.42 0.40
N VAL A 267 -8.62 -12.88 1.32
CA VAL A 267 -8.53 -14.31 1.66
C VAL A 267 -9.50 -14.70 2.75
N SER A 268 -9.95 -13.77 3.58
CA SER A 268 -10.83 -14.00 4.72
C SER A 268 -12.17 -14.63 4.31
N SER A 269 -12.81 -14.11 3.28
CA SER A 269 -14.08 -14.65 2.78
C SER A 269 -13.93 -16.04 2.16
N PHE A 270 -12.79 -16.34 1.56
CA PHE A 270 -12.44 -17.66 1.03
C PHE A 270 -12.17 -18.68 2.14
N LEU A 271 -11.33 -18.33 3.10
CA LEU A 271 -10.99 -19.21 4.22
C LEU A 271 -12.18 -19.54 5.11
N ASP A 272 -13.09 -18.58 5.26
CA ASP A 272 -14.34 -18.78 6.01
C ASP A 272 -15.17 -19.95 5.48
N ILE A 273 -15.18 -20.19 4.17
CA ILE A 273 -15.93 -21.30 3.55
C ILE A 273 -15.47 -22.65 4.12
N TYR A 274 -14.18 -22.85 4.26
CA TYR A 274 -13.61 -24.08 4.84
C TYR A 274 -13.84 -24.14 6.35
N LEU A 275 -13.68 -23.03 7.04
CA LEU A 275 -13.87 -22.95 8.50
C LEU A 275 -15.34 -23.22 8.86
N GLU A 276 -16.30 -22.59 8.22
CA GLU A 276 -17.71 -22.80 8.48
C GLU A 276 -18.18 -24.21 8.10
N TYR A 277 -17.61 -24.79 7.05
CA TYR A 277 -17.88 -26.19 6.71
C TYR A 277 -17.48 -27.12 7.86
N GLU A 278 -16.27 -27.01 8.38
CA GLU A 278 -15.79 -27.89 9.47
C GLU A 278 -16.46 -27.58 10.81
N LEU A 279 -16.76 -26.31 11.12
CA LEU A 279 -17.56 -25.91 12.28
C LEU A 279 -18.97 -26.54 12.23
N SER A 280 -19.60 -26.49 11.06
CA SER A 280 -20.95 -27.09 10.87
C SER A 280 -20.95 -28.60 11.04
N LYS A 281 -19.82 -29.27 10.82
CA LYS A 281 -19.63 -30.72 11.05
C LYS A 281 -19.22 -31.04 12.48
N GLY A 282 -18.85 -30.02 13.28
CA GLY A 282 -18.32 -30.22 14.63
C GLY A 282 -16.91 -30.86 14.66
N THR A 283 -16.17 -30.77 13.54
CA THR A 283 -14.79 -31.31 13.44
C THR A 283 -13.77 -30.35 14.00
N ILE A 284 -14.08 -29.04 14.05
CA ILE A 284 -13.31 -28.00 14.72
C ILE A 284 -14.21 -27.16 15.63
N THR A 285 -13.57 -26.38 16.51
CA THR A 285 -14.24 -25.42 17.43
C THR A 285 -13.98 -23.98 16.97
N GLU A 286 -14.77 -23.01 17.48
CA GLU A 286 -14.52 -21.57 17.26
C GLU A 286 -13.11 -21.16 17.74
N SER A 287 -12.66 -21.71 18.87
CA SER A 287 -11.30 -21.48 19.39
C SER A 287 -10.23 -21.98 18.43
N PHE A 288 -10.40 -23.16 17.81
CA PHE A 288 -9.45 -23.67 16.82
C PHE A 288 -9.49 -22.86 15.51
N ALA A 289 -10.67 -22.41 15.09
CA ALA A 289 -10.81 -21.52 13.94
C ALA A 289 -10.07 -20.19 14.15
N GLN A 290 -10.19 -19.59 15.35
CA GLN A 290 -9.46 -18.39 15.72
C GLN A 290 -7.93 -18.65 15.76
N GLU A 291 -7.52 -19.79 16.32
CA GLU A 291 -6.11 -20.19 16.41
C GLU A 291 -5.43 -20.27 15.03
N LEU A 292 -6.11 -20.81 14.03
CA LEU A 292 -5.58 -20.86 12.64
C LEU A 292 -5.33 -19.46 12.08
N ILE A 293 -6.26 -18.53 12.31
CA ILE A 293 -6.11 -17.15 11.83
C ILE A 293 -5.05 -16.39 12.62
N ASP A 294 -4.99 -16.55 13.95
CA ASP A 294 -3.96 -15.96 14.79
C ASP A 294 -2.56 -16.38 14.32
N GLN A 295 -2.35 -17.69 14.13
CA GLN A 295 -1.06 -18.21 13.68
C GLN A 295 -0.71 -17.79 12.24
N PHE A 296 -1.70 -17.69 11.35
CA PHE A 296 -1.49 -17.13 10.03
C PHE A 296 -1.00 -15.67 10.11
N VAL A 297 -1.64 -14.85 10.93
CA VAL A 297 -1.24 -13.44 11.13
C VAL A 297 0.13 -13.33 11.79
N ILE A 298 0.49 -14.20 12.73
CA ILE A 298 1.85 -14.27 13.28
C ILE A 298 2.88 -14.44 12.16
N LYS A 299 2.64 -15.34 11.22
CA LYS A 299 3.56 -15.56 10.08
C LYS A 299 3.73 -14.33 9.23
N LEU A 300 2.65 -13.58 8.96
CA LEU A 300 2.70 -12.33 8.19
C LEU A 300 3.52 -11.25 8.91
N ARG A 301 3.42 -11.15 10.24
CA ARG A 301 4.17 -10.19 11.07
C ARG A 301 5.67 -10.49 11.15
N MET A 302 6.09 -11.73 10.89
CA MET A 302 7.48 -12.17 11.06
C MET A 302 8.33 -12.10 9.78
N VAL A 303 7.79 -11.62 8.67
CA VAL A 303 8.55 -11.37 7.45
C VAL A 303 9.51 -10.19 7.64
N ARG A 304 10.73 -10.34 7.12
CA ARG A 304 11.78 -9.30 7.13
C ARG A 304 12.44 -9.17 5.78
N HIS A 305 12.89 -7.96 5.47
CA HIS A 305 13.64 -7.65 4.26
C HIS A 305 15.00 -7.06 4.60
N LEU A 306 16.00 -7.34 3.76
CA LEU A 306 17.32 -6.73 3.87
C LEU A 306 17.31 -5.42 3.07
N ARG A 307 17.31 -4.29 3.76
CA ARG A 307 17.26 -2.94 3.17
C ARG A 307 18.30 -2.02 3.80
N MET A 308 18.66 -0.96 3.08
CA MET A 308 19.52 0.10 3.61
C MET A 308 18.84 0.86 4.75
N GLN A 309 19.60 1.32 5.74
CA GLN A 309 19.08 2.10 6.87
C GLN A 309 18.31 3.33 6.43
N SER A 310 18.84 4.07 5.45
CA SER A 310 18.14 5.25 4.90
C SER A 310 16.75 4.95 4.32
N TYR A 311 16.52 3.72 3.87
CA TYR A 311 15.21 3.26 3.42
C TYR A 311 14.29 2.93 4.62
N ASN A 312 14.83 2.24 5.61
CA ASN A 312 14.11 1.91 6.84
C ASN A 312 13.68 3.18 7.60
N ASP A 313 14.50 4.23 7.60
CA ASP A 313 14.17 5.51 8.24
C ASP A 313 12.96 6.20 7.63
N ILE A 314 12.80 6.10 6.29
CA ILE A 314 11.66 6.68 5.60
C ILE A 314 10.36 5.94 5.94
N PHE A 315 10.41 4.60 6.10
CA PHE A 315 9.23 3.76 6.23
C PHE A 315 8.99 3.23 7.66
N ALA A 316 9.74 3.71 8.65
CA ALA A 316 9.69 3.22 10.03
C ALA A 316 9.98 1.71 10.15
N GLY A 317 11.01 1.25 9.45
CA GLY A 317 11.43 -0.14 9.37
C GLY A 317 11.36 -0.71 7.96
N ASP A 318 11.15 -2.02 7.86
CA ASP A 318 11.11 -2.76 6.60
C ASP A 318 9.71 -3.38 6.33
N PRO A 319 8.66 -2.55 6.16
CA PRO A 319 7.30 -3.05 5.98
C PRO A 319 7.19 -3.92 4.72
N THR A 320 6.38 -4.95 4.82
CA THR A 320 6.00 -5.83 3.71
C THR A 320 4.84 -5.26 2.91
N TRP A 321 4.11 -4.29 3.52
CA TRP A 321 2.84 -3.76 3.03
C TRP A 321 1.84 -4.88 2.68
N VAL A 322 1.78 -5.87 3.57
CA VAL A 322 0.80 -6.94 3.48
C VAL A 322 -0.57 -6.39 3.87
N THR A 323 -1.48 -6.36 2.89
CA THR A 323 -2.84 -5.84 3.07
C THR A 323 -3.84 -6.99 2.89
N GLU A 324 -4.74 -7.14 3.86
CA GLU A 324 -5.93 -7.99 3.76
C GLU A 324 -7.17 -7.13 3.72
N SER A 325 -8.03 -7.36 2.74
CA SER A 325 -9.29 -6.64 2.57
C SER A 325 -10.43 -7.43 3.20
N LEU A 326 -11.16 -6.80 4.13
CA LEU A 326 -12.24 -7.41 4.90
C LEU A 326 -13.61 -6.84 4.50
N GLY A 327 -14.64 -7.65 4.50
CA GLY A 327 -15.99 -7.20 4.22
C GLY A 327 -16.24 -6.85 2.76
N GLY A 328 -16.97 -5.77 2.50
CA GLY A 328 -17.48 -5.43 1.18
C GLY A 328 -18.70 -6.23 0.78
N ARG A 329 -19.12 -6.11 -0.48
CA ARG A 329 -20.35 -6.73 -1.01
C ARG A 329 -20.09 -7.43 -2.34
N LEU A 330 -20.89 -8.44 -2.63
CA LEU A 330 -20.98 -9.04 -3.96
C LEU A 330 -21.85 -8.17 -4.90
N ASN A 331 -21.65 -8.32 -6.19
CA ASN A 331 -22.46 -7.58 -7.18
C ASN A 331 -23.95 -7.95 -7.17
N ASP A 332 -24.32 -9.07 -6.57
CA ASP A 332 -25.73 -9.48 -6.35
C ASP A 332 -26.35 -8.86 -5.08
N GLY A 333 -25.61 -8.02 -4.35
CA GLY A 333 -26.08 -7.30 -3.16
C GLY A 333 -25.81 -8.00 -1.83
N ARG A 334 -25.41 -9.28 -1.81
CA ARG A 334 -25.02 -9.96 -0.56
C ARG A 334 -23.75 -9.34 0.03
N THR A 335 -23.68 -9.30 1.36
CA THR A 335 -22.43 -8.92 2.03
C THR A 335 -21.38 -10.03 1.93
N LYS A 336 -20.10 -9.65 1.85
CA LYS A 336 -18.94 -10.55 2.01
C LYS A 336 -18.42 -10.59 3.45
N VAL A 337 -19.09 -9.92 4.38
CA VAL A 337 -18.77 -10.05 5.81
C VAL A 337 -19.05 -11.48 6.25
N THR A 338 -18.05 -12.11 6.83
CA THR A 338 -18.11 -13.46 7.39
C THR A 338 -17.58 -13.46 8.81
N LYS A 339 -17.74 -14.55 9.55
CA LYS A 339 -17.11 -14.69 10.88
C LYS A 339 -15.57 -14.53 10.81
N THR A 340 -14.95 -14.93 9.71
CA THR A 340 -13.49 -14.78 9.53
C THR A 340 -13.09 -13.33 9.31
N SER A 341 -13.97 -12.45 8.83
CA SER A 341 -13.73 -11.01 8.86
C SER A 341 -13.52 -10.49 10.28
N PHE A 342 -14.35 -10.94 11.23
CA PHE A 342 -14.20 -10.63 12.66
C PHE A 342 -12.94 -11.29 13.25
N ARG A 343 -12.63 -12.55 12.88
CA ARG A 343 -11.44 -13.26 13.40
C ARG A 343 -10.14 -12.54 13.03
N PHE A 344 -10.04 -11.96 11.83
CA PHE A 344 -8.88 -11.14 11.46
C PHE A 344 -8.77 -9.88 12.33
N LEU A 345 -9.87 -9.18 12.59
CA LEU A 345 -9.88 -8.02 13.49
C LEU A 345 -9.51 -8.43 14.93
N GLN A 346 -9.98 -9.59 15.39
CA GLN A 346 -9.68 -10.13 16.71
C GLN A 346 -8.17 -10.37 16.94
N THR A 347 -7.39 -10.62 15.88
CA THR A 347 -5.94 -10.77 16.01
C THR A 347 -5.26 -9.53 16.60
N LEU A 348 -5.85 -8.34 16.45
CA LEU A 348 -5.35 -7.10 17.05
C LEU A 348 -5.48 -7.08 18.59
N TYR A 349 -6.42 -7.85 19.14
CA TYR A 349 -6.52 -8.07 20.58
C TYR A 349 -5.68 -9.28 21.03
N ASN A 350 -5.73 -10.39 20.29
CA ASN A 350 -5.03 -11.63 20.67
C ASN A 350 -3.50 -11.51 20.61
N LEU A 351 -2.97 -10.71 19.66
CA LEU A 351 -1.53 -10.53 19.40
C LEU A 351 -1.06 -9.08 19.66
N GLY A 352 -1.97 -8.20 20.06
CA GLY A 352 -1.75 -6.77 20.21
C GLY A 352 -1.79 -5.98 18.89
N PRO A 353 -1.95 -4.64 18.98
CA PRO A 353 -1.95 -3.73 17.85
C PRO A 353 -0.70 -3.90 16.97
N SER A 354 -0.86 -3.76 15.66
CA SER A 354 0.24 -3.88 14.72
C SER A 354 -0.08 -3.15 13.41
N PRO A 355 0.93 -2.54 12.77
CA PRO A 355 0.77 -1.96 11.45
C PRO A 355 0.52 -3.01 10.35
N GLU A 356 0.91 -4.27 10.58
CA GLU A 356 0.80 -5.36 9.61
C GLU A 356 0.20 -6.64 10.23
N PRO A 357 -0.65 -7.36 9.46
CA PRO A 357 -1.17 -6.98 8.16
C PRO A 357 -1.98 -5.69 8.22
N ASN A 358 -1.92 -4.88 7.15
CA ASN A 358 -2.75 -3.69 7.00
C ASN A 358 -4.19 -4.14 6.72
N LEU A 359 -5.01 -4.24 7.77
CA LEU A 359 -6.40 -4.65 7.65
C LEU A 359 -7.23 -3.50 7.08
N THR A 360 -7.78 -3.70 5.89
CA THR A 360 -8.57 -2.72 5.17
C THR A 360 -10.01 -3.17 5.09
N VAL A 361 -10.91 -2.42 5.70
CA VAL A 361 -12.34 -2.70 5.64
C VAL A 361 -12.92 -2.07 4.37
N LEU A 362 -13.48 -2.90 3.50
CA LEU A 362 -14.24 -2.48 2.34
C LEU A 362 -15.63 -2.05 2.81
N TRP A 363 -15.76 -0.74 3.06
CA TRP A 363 -16.92 -0.17 3.73
C TRP A 363 -18.10 0.10 2.80
N SER A 364 -19.26 -0.23 3.25
CA SER A 364 -20.54 0.21 2.71
C SER A 364 -21.50 0.51 3.88
N PRO A 365 -22.34 1.54 3.82
CA PRO A 365 -23.40 1.76 4.81
C PRO A 365 -24.34 0.55 4.99
N GLU A 366 -24.43 -0.32 3.97
CA GLU A 366 -25.25 -1.53 3.98
C GLU A 366 -24.57 -2.77 4.57
N LEU A 367 -23.37 -2.64 5.15
CA LEU A 367 -22.73 -3.73 5.88
C LEU A 367 -23.52 -4.06 7.16
N PRO A 368 -23.44 -5.31 7.67
CA PRO A 368 -24.06 -5.69 8.93
C PRO A 368 -23.65 -4.77 10.09
N GLU A 369 -24.64 -4.32 10.88
CA GLU A 369 -24.41 -3.34 11.94
C GLU A 369 -23.37 -3.81 12.96
N GLY A 370 -23.49 -5.06 13.45
CA GLY A 370 -22.51 -5.61 14.40
C GLY A 370 -21.07 -5.65 13.86
N PHE A 371 -20.89 -5.74 12.54
CA PHE A 371 -19.56 -5.64 11.93
C PHE A 371 -19.06 -4.20 11.90
N LYS A 372 -19.91 -3.24 11.53
CA LYS A 372 -19.57 -1.82 11.54
C LYS A 372 -19.18 -1.34 12.94
N GLU A 373 -19.95 -1.70 13.95
CA GLU A 373 -19.68 -1.40 15.36
C GLU A 373 -18.35 -2.01 15.83
N PHE A 374 -18.10 -3.26 15.47
CA PHE A 374 -16.83 -3.91 15.84
C PHE A 374 -15.63 -3.27 15.16
N CYS A 375 -15.74 -2.90 13.88
CA CYS A 375 -14.69 -2.14 13.18
C CYS A 375 -14.42 -0.80 13.85
N ALA A 376 -15.47 -0.04 14.20
CA ALA A 376 -15.32 1.23 14.90
C ALA A 376 -14.63 1.06 16.27
N LYS A 377 -15.06 0.04 17.05
CA LYS A 377 -14.42 -0.32 18.32
C LYS A 377 -12.92 -0.62 18.14
N VAL A 378 -12.57 -1.45 17.18
CA VAL A 378 -11.16 -1.80 16.88
C VAL A 378 -10.35 -0.57 16.49
N SER A 379 -10.91 0.37 15.70
CA SER A 379 -10.24 1.63 15.37
C SER A 379 -10.00 2.51 16.60
N ILE A 380 -10.99 2.61 17.49
CA ILE A 380 -10.89 3.39 18.74
C ILE A 380 -9.80 2.80 19.64
N ASP A 381 -9.76 1.48 19.76
CA ASP A 381 -8.86 0.78 20.68
C ASP A 381 -7.43 0.69 20.16
N THR A 382 -7.22 0.63 18.82
CA THR A 382 -5.92 0.19 18.26
C THR A 382 -5.32 1.11 17.20
N SER A 383 -6.10 1.96 16.54
CA SER A 383 -5.68 2.74 15.36
C SER A 383 -4.98 1.90 14.25
N SER A 384 -5.32 0.60 14.14
CA SER A 384 -4.60 -0.36 13.30
C SER A 384 -5.28 -0.69 11.96
N ILE A 385 -6.50 -0.23 11.72
CA ILE A 385 -7.27 -0.53 10.51
C ILE A 385 -7.60 0.72 9.70
N GLN A 386 -7.93 0.51 8.43
CA GLN A 386 -8.38 1.57 7.52
C GLN A 386 -9.64 1.15 6.78
N TYR A 387 -10.26 2.12 6.10
CA TYR A 387 -11.54 1.94 5.42
C TYR A 387 -11.48 2.43 3.99
N GLU A 388 -12.11 1.72 3.07
CA GLU A 388 -12.28 2.11 1.67
C GLU A 388 -13.69 1.90 1.19
N ASN A 389 -14.18 2.79 0.34
CA ASN A 389 -15.55 2.83 -0.16
C ASN A 389 -15.81 1.71 -1.18
N ASP A 390 -16.36 0.59 -0.71
CA ASP A 390 -16.67 -0.56 -1.54
C ASP A 390 -17.67 -0.24 -2.66
N ASP A 391 -18.73 0.50 -2.34
CA ASP A 391 -19.79 0.83 -3.31
C ASP A 391 -19.24 1.68 -4.46
N LEU A 392 -18.45 2.71 -4.14
CA LEU A 392 -17.81 3.57 -5.12
C LEU A 392 -16.83 2.79 -6.01
N MET A 393 -15.99 1.94 -5.41
CA MET A 393 -15.01 1.17 -6.16
C MET A 393 -15.70 0.13 -7.06
N ARG A 394 -16.71 -0.59 -6.57
CA ARG A 394 -17.47 -1.53 -7.40
C ARG A 394 -18.22 -0.83 -8.54
N GLU A 395 -18.82 0.34 -8.28
CA GLU A 395 -19.47 1.14 -9.33
C GLU A 395 -18.48 1.53 -10.45
N VAL A 396 -17.31 2.04 -10.08
CA VAL A 396 -16.33 2.55 -11.06
C VAL A 396 -15.57 1.43 -11.75
N ARG A 397 -15.25 0.35 -11.04
CA ARG A 397 -14.38 -0.74 -11.53
C ARG A 397 -15.12 -1.97 -12.01
N GLN A 398 -16.41 -2.10 -11.70
CA GLN A 398 -17.32 -3.16 -12.16
C GLN A 398 -16.90 -4.59 -11.75
N SER A 399 -16.21 -4.76 -10.60
CA SER A 399 -15.85 -6.07 -10.07
C SER A 399 -15.98 -6.08 -8.55
N ASP A 400 -16.33 -7.25 -8.00
CA ASP A 400 -16.45 -7.52 -6.56
C ASP A 400 -15.34 -8.46 -6.04
N ASP A 401 -14.47 -8.98 -6.92
CA ASP A 401 -13.31 -9.81 -6.53
C ASP A 401 -12.03 -9.02 -6.64
N TYR A 402 -11.81 -8.15 -5.68
CA TYR A 402 -10.65 -7.29 -5.62
C TYR A 402 -10.08 -7.21 -4.19
N GLY A 403 -8.88 -6.74 -4.10
CA GLY A 403 -8.23 -6.36 -2.86
C GLY A 403 -7.52 -5.02 -3.01
N ILE A 404 -7.00 -4.52 -1.90
CA ILE A 404 -6.23 -3.28 -1.89
C ILE A 404 -4.75 -3.61 -1.98
N ALA A 405 -4.11 -3.08 -3.02
CA ALA A 405 -2.68 -3.21 -3.21
C ALA A 405 -1.95 -2.12 -2.42
N CYS A 406 -1.16 -2.52 -1.44
CA CYS A 406 -0.37 -1.62 -0.58
C CYS A 406 -1.26 -0.78 0.36
N CYS A 407 -1.56 0.45 -0.05
CA CYS A 407 -2.17 1.47 0.79
C CYS A 407 -3.65 1.69 0.45
N VAL A 408 -3.92 2.06 -0.81
CA VAL A 408 -5.25 2.56 -1.24
C VAL A 408 -5.62 2.16 -2.67
N SER A 409 -4.84 1.27 -3.30
CA SER A 409 -5.01 0.99 -4.73
C SER A 409 -5.87 -0.23 -4.97
N TYR A 410 -7.00 -0.05 -5.64
CA TYR A 410 -7.85 -1.14 -6.11
C TYR A 410 -7.13 -2.05 -7.10
N GLN A 411 -7.21 -3.36 -6.90
CA GLN A 411 -6.69 -4.35 -7.85
C GLN A 411 -7.54 -5.62 -7.86
N GLU A 412 -8.02 -6.04 -9.04
CA GLU A 412 -8.69 -7.34 -9.18
C GLU A 412 -7.70 -8.47 -8.94
N ILE A 413 -8.04 -9.38 -8.03
CA ILE A 413 -7.15 -10.42 -7.55
C ILE A 413 -6.85 -11.43 -8.67
N GLY A 414 -5.56 -11.62 -8.96
CA GLY A 414 -5.11 -12.55 -9.98
C GLY A 414 -5.41 -12.16 -11.42
N LYS A 415 -6.05 -11.01 -11.69
CA LYS A 415 -6.46 -10.55 -13.04
C LYS A 415 -5.82 -9.25 -13.47
N GLN A 416 -5.31 -8.48 -12.51
CA GLN A 416 -4.64 -7.21 -12.75
C GLN A 416 -3.29 -7.19 -12.07
N ILE A 417 -2.36 -6.43 -12.65
CA ILE A 417 -1.14 -5.98 -12.00
C ILE A 417 -1.06 -4.46 -12.10
N GLN A 418 -0.29 -3.84 -11.22
CA GLN A 418 -0.13 -2.42 -11.21
C GLN A 418 1.34 -2.05 -11.30
N PHE A 419 1.71 -1.35 -12.36
CA PHE A 419 2.98 -0.68 -12.44
C PHE A 419 3.02 0.44 -11.41
N PHE A 420 3.97 0.34 -10.48
CA PHE A 420 4.05 1.20 -9.31
C PHE A 420 4.59 2.58 -9.69
N GLY A 421 3.96 3.65 -9.16
CA GLY A 421 4.25 5.02 -9.53
C GLY A 421 5.10 5.81 -8.53
N ALA A 422 5.46 7.00 -8.96
CA ALA A 422 6.12 8.05 -8.17
C ALA A 422 5.11 9.12 -7.74
N ARG A 423 5.59 10.33 -7.43
CA ARG A 423 4.73 11.51 -7.16
C ARG A 423 5.29 12.74 -7.85
N CYS A 424 4.40 13.47 -8.52
CA CYS A 424 4.64 14.84 -8.94
C CYS A 424 4.40 15.79 -7.74
N ASN A 425 5.35 16.66 -7.44
CA ASN A 425 5.23 17.68 -6.40
C ASN A 425 4.49 18.91 -6.96
N LEU A 426 3.17 18.98 -6.72
CA LEU A 426 2.30 20.05 -7.23
C LEU A 426 2.69 21.42 -6.69
N ALA A 427 3.05 21.52 -5.41
CA ALA A 427 3.45 22.80 -4.81
C ALA A 427 4.75 23.34 -5.43
N LYS A 428 5.73 22.48 -5.68
CA LYS A 428 6.98 22.85 -6.34
C LYS A 428 6.77 23.17 -7.81
N ALA A 429 5.89 22.47 -8.49
CA ALA A 429 5.48 22.78 -9.87
C ALA A 429 4.82 24.16 -9.97
N LEU A 430 4.04 24.57 -8.97
CA LEU A 430 3.47 25.92 -8.90
C LEU A 430 4.58 26.99 -8.75
N LEU A 431 5.58 26.75 -7.91
CA LEU A 431 6.74 27.65 -7.79
C LEU A 431 7.52 27.74 -9.10
N LEU A 432 7.64 26.62 -9.82
CA LEU A 432 8.27 26.61 -11.14
C LEU A 432 7.51 27.52 -12.15
N ALA A 433 6.17 27.49 -12.11
CA ALA A 433 5.33 28.36 -12.92
C ALA A 433 5.50 29.86 -12.57
N ILE A 434 5.61 30.18 -11.29
CA ILE A 434 5.81 31.56 -10.79
C ILE A 434 7.21 32.08 -11.14
N ASN A 435 8.21 31.20 -11.25
CA ASN A 435 9.59 31.53 -11.54
C ASN A 435 9.97 31.40 -13.04
N GLY A 436 8.99 31.37 -13.95
CA GLY A 436 9.25 31.33 -15.39
C GLY A 436 9.99 30.05 -15.84
N GLY A 437 9.63 28.91 -15.27
CA GLY A 437 10.22 27.61 -15.58
C GLY A 437 11.55 27.30 -14.87
N ARG A 438 11.97 28.16 -13.92
CA ARG A 438 13.20 27.99 -13.14
C ARG A 438 12.93 27.43 -11.74
N CYS A 439 13.75 26.49 -11.29
CA CYS A 439 13.70 25.97 -9.93
C CYS A 439 14.00 27.08 -8.91
N GLU A 440 13.12 27.27 -7.93
CA GLU A 440 13.21 28.34 -6.93
C GLU A 440 14.44 28.24 -6.02
N ASN A 441 14.98 27.02 -5.85
CA ASN A 441 16.14 26.81 -4.98
C ASN A 441 17.50 26.93 -5.71
N THR A 442 17.55 26.66 -7.02
CA THR A 442 18.82 26.56 -7.77
C THR A 442 18.90 27.48 -8.98
N GLY A 443 17.78 28.05 -9.44
CA GLY A 443 17.71 28.82 -10.69
C GLY A 443 17.80 27.99 -11.96
N THR A 444 17.96 26.68 -11.87
CA THR A 444 18.02 25.77 -13.02
C THR A 444 16.74 25.83 -13.83
N VAL A 445 16.88 26.02 -15.15
CA VAL A 445 15.72 25.98 -16.08
C VAL A 445 15.28 24.53 -16.22
N MET A 446 14.09 24.22 -15.68
CA MET A 446 13.49 22.88 -15.73
C MET A 446 12.47 22.77 -16.86
N VAL A 447 11.71 23.82 -17.09
CA VAL A 447 10.73 23.88 -18.18
C VAL A 447 10.98 25.14 -19.01
N LYS A 448 11.22 24.94 -20.30
CA LYS A 448 11.50 26.04 -21.24
C LYS A 448 10.21 26.74 -21.67
N ASN A 449 10.34 27.98 -22.14
CA ASN A 449 9.25 28.77 -22.74
C ASN A 449 8.06 29.05 -21.80
N ILE A 450 8.30 29.06 -20.48
CA ILE A 450 7.30 29.55 -19.52
C ILE A 450 7.45 31.06 -19.43
N PRO A 451 6.40 31.85 -19.70
CA PRO A 451 6.44 33.31 -19.60
C PRO A 451 6.87 33.78 -18.20
N VAL A 452 7.76 34.75 -18.16
CA VAL A 452 8.11 35.44 -16.91
C VAL A 452 6.94 36.33 -16.51
N LEU A 453 6.51 36.27 -15.26
CA LEU A 453 5.46 37.12 -14.74
C LEU A 453 5.92 38.58 -14.72
N THR A 454 5.06 39.47 -15.20
CA THR A 454 5.39 40.90 -15.40
C THR A 454 5.24 41.72 -14.13
N SER A 455 4.62 41.17 -13.09
CA SER A 455 4.36 41.84 -11.81
C SER A 455 4.70 40.92 -10.64
N ASP A 456 5.27 41.49 -9.57
CA ASP A 456 5.50 40.78 -8.32
C ASP A 456 4.17 40.50 -7.58
N THR A 457 3.14 41.34 -7.77
CA THR A 457 1.78 41.00 -7.34
C THR A 457 1.21 39.96 -8.30
N LEU A 458 0.98 38.76 -7.79
CA LEU A 458 0.57 37.61 -8.59
C LEU A 458 -0.88 37.78 -9.06
N LYS A 459 -1.13 37.46 -10.34
CA LYS A 459 -2.47 37.38 -10.93
C LYS A 459 -2.83 35.92 -11.20
N PHE A 460 -4.00 35.55 -10.76
CA PHE A 460 -4.45 34.15 -10.79
C PHE A 460 -4.40 33.54 -12.21
N GLU A 461 -4.90 34.26 -13.21
CA GLU A 461 -4.98 33.80 -14.61
C GLU A 461 -3.57 33.58 -15.20
N GLU A 462 -2.64 34.51 -14.99
CA GLU A 462 -1.26 34.41 -15.49
C GLU A 462 -0.52 33.23 -14.83
N VAL A 463 -0.69 33.07 -13.52
CA VAL A 463 -0.09 31.95 -12.77
C VAL A 463 -0.68 30.62 -13.20
N MET A 464 -2.02 30.54 -13.36
CA MET A 464 -2.70 29.30 -13.74
C MET A 464 -2.33 28.87 -15.18
N ASP A 465 -2.20 29.79 -16.11
CA ASP A 465 -1.76 29.49 -17.48
C ASP A 465 -0.34 28.92 -17.51
N ASN A 466 0.58 29.53 -16.77
CA ASN A 466 1.93 29.01 -16.61
C ASN A 466 1.94 27.64 -15.91
N TYR A 467 1.12 27.49 -14.87
CA TYR A 467 1.05 26.24 -14.10
C TYR A 467 0.56 25.08 -14.95
N LYS A 468 -0.45 25.27 -15.78
CA LYS A 468 -0.91 24.24 -16.73
C LYS A 468 0.20 23.83 -17.70
N LYS A 469 0.96 24.78 -18.27
CA LYS A 469 2.09 24.49 -19.16
C LYS A 469 3.19 23.68 -18.44
N VAL A 470 3.51 24.05 -17.20
CA VAL A 470 4.47 23.34 -16.37
C VAL A 470 4.00 21.92 -16.07
N LEU A 471 2.74 21.73 -15.68
CA LEU A 471 2.18 20.42 -15.39
C LEU A 471 2.13 19.52 -16.63
N THR A 472 1.81 20.06 -17.81
CA THR A 472 1.87 19.29 -19.07
C THR A 472 3.28 18.78 -19.36
N GLU A 473 4.31 19.60 -19.14
CA GLU A 473 5.69 19.19 -19.36
C GLU A 473 6.18 18.18 -18.29
N ILE A 474 5.79 18.40 -17.03
CA ILE A 474 6.09 17.43 -15.96
C ILE A 474 5.41 16.09 -16.26
N ALA A 475 4.16 16.10 -16.77
CA ALA A 475 3.48 14.86 -17.15
C ALA A 475 4.27 14.08 -18.22
N ARG A 476 4.84 14.78 -19.22
CA ARG A 476 5.70 14.18 -20.25
C ARG A 476 6.93 13.50 -19.63
N VAL A 477 7.72 14.24 -18.85
CA VAL A 477 8.95 13.70 -18.22
C VAL A 477 8.61 12.55 -17.27
N TYR A 478 7.52 12.67 -16.53
CA TYR A 478 7.04 11.63 -15.63
C TYR A 478 6.67 10.35 -16.39
N ASN A 479 5.92 10.48 -17.48
CA ASN A 479 5.54 9.34 -18.32
C ASN A 479 6.77 8.65 -18.94
N GLU A 480 7.75 9.40 -19.43
CA GLU A 480 8.99 8.86 -19.96
C GLU A 480 9.78 8.07 -18.91
N ALA A 481 9.92 8.63 -17.69
CA ALA A 481 10.55 7.95 -16.57
C ALA A 481 9.83 6.63 -16.23
N MET A 482 8.50 6.65 -16.16
CA MET A 482 7.70 5.46 -15.85
C MET A 482 7.79 4.41 -16.96
N ASN A 483 7.82 4.79 -18.23
CA ASN A 483 8.00 3.86 -19.34
C ASN A 483 9.36 3.16 -19.29
N ILE A 484 10.45 3.88 -18.99
CA ILE A 484 11.78 3.32 -18.80
C ILE A 484 11.79 2.33 -17.64
N ILE A 485 11.28 2.74 -16.48
CA ILE A 485 11.26 1.92 -15.27
C ILE A 485 10.53 0.62 -15.53
N HIS A 486 9.30 0.69 -16.05
CA HIS A 486 8.47 -0.50 -16.19
C HIS A 486 8.89 -1.41 -17.34
N TYR A 487 9.49 -0.86 -18.40
CA TYR A 487 10.14 -1.68 -19.42
C TYR A 487 11.29 -2.51 -18.81
N MET A 488 12.15 -1.89 -18.00
CA MET A 488 13.29 -2.58 -17.39
C MET A 488 12.87 -3.57 -16.30
N HIS A 489 11.87 -3.20 -15.50
CA HIS A 489 11.30 -4.10 -14.50
C HIS A 489 10.66 -5.34 -15.14
N ASP A 490 9.96 -5.16 -16.26
CA ASP A 490 9.35 -6.27 -17.02
C ASP A 490 10.41 -7.13 -17.67
N LYS A 491 11.48 -6.52 -18.22
CA LYS A 491 12.57 -7.23 -18.89
C LYS A 491 13.42 -8.06 -17.94
N TYR A 492 13.68 -7.58 -16.72
CA TYR A 492 14.53 -8.20 -15.73
C TYR A 492 13.77 -8.64 -14.47
N TYR A 493 12.50 -9.02 -14.63
CA TYR A 493 11.63 -9.42 -13.52
C TYR A 493 12.15 -10.66 -12.77
N TYR A 494 11.68 -10.83 -11.54
CA TYR A 494 12.03 -11.95 -10.66
C TYR A 494 10.83 -12.52 -9.87
N GLU A 495 9.63 -11.95 -10.05
CA GLU A 495 8.39 -12.28 -9.32
C GLU A 495 7.64 -13.47 -9.94
N LYS A 496 8.35 -14.59 -10.20
CA LYS A 496 7.80 -15.74 -10.92
C LYS A 496 6.71 -16.46 -10.13
N ALA A 497 6.92 -16.61 -8.81
CA ALA A 497 5.96 -17.25 -7.91
C ALA A 497 4.64 -16.50 -7.89
N GLN A 498 4.71 -15.19 -7.71
CA GLN A 498 3.53 -14.34 -7.65
C GLN A 498 2.79 -14.27 -8.98
N MET A 499 3.53 -14.16 -10.10
CA MET A 499 2.97 -14.14 -11.44
C MET A 499 2.39 -15.50 -11.87
N ALA A 500 2.85 -16.61 -11.31
CA ALA A 500 2.24 -17.93 -11.54
C ALA A 500 0.79 -18.03 -11.00
N LEU A 501 0.43 -17.16 -10.07
CA LEU A 501 -0.90 -17.07 -9.45
C LEU A 501 -1.74 -15.90 -10.03
N VAL A 502 -1.32 -15.36 -11.16
CA VAL A 502 -2.00 -14.32 -11.92
C VAL A 502 -2.34 -14.87 -13.31
N ASP A 503 -3.39 -14.35 -13.93
CA ASP A 503 -3.76 -14.72 -15.30
C ASP A 503 -2.60 -14.42 -16.26
N THR A 504 -2.44 -15.24 -17.29
CA THR A 504 -1.28 -15.18 -18.20
C THR A 504 -1.13 -13.86 -18.93
N ASN A 505 -2.25 -13.17 -19.20
CA ASN A 505 -2.25 -11.85 -19.82
C ASN A 505 -3.07 -10.87 -18.95
N PRO A 506 -2.53 -10.43 -17.81
CA PRO A 506 -3.27 -9.59 -16.89
C PRO A 506 -3.46 -8.18 -17.46
N ARG A 507 -4.54 -7.53 -17.05
CA ARG A 507 -4.71 -6.08 -17.28
C ARG A 507 -3.70 -5.31 -16.46
N ILE A 508 -3.13 -4.25 -17.03
CA ILE A 508 -2.08 -3.47 -16.39
C ILE A 508 -2.58 -2.05 -16.12
N ASN A 509 -2.51 -1.60 -14.88
CA ASN A 509 -2.66 -0.20 -14.53
C ASN A 509 -1.28 0.43 -14.34
N LEU A 510 -1.09 1.69 -14.73
CA LEU A 510 0.09 2.48 -14.41
C LEU A 510 -0.29 3.54 -13.39
N ALA A 511 0.25 3.42 -12.19
CA ALA A 511 -0.03 4.30 -11.07
C ALA A 511 0.84 5.56 -11.11
N TYR A 512 0.30 6.66 -11.56
CA TYR A 512 0.86 7.98 -11.30
C TYR A 512 0.41 8.49 -9.93
N GLY A 513 1.07 9.50 -9.40
CA GLY A 513 0.68 10.11 -8.13
C GLY A 513 1.06 11.59 -8.05
N VAL A 514 0.43 12.29 -7.12
CA VAL A 514 0.76 13.68 -6.80
C VAL A 514 0.93 13.86 -5.29
N ALA A 515 1.71 14.88 -4.91
CA ALA A 515 1.93 15.31 -3.55
C ALA A 515 1.77 16.83 -3.45
N GLY A 516 1.42 17.34 -2.27
CA GLY A 516 1.29 18.77 -2.02
C GLY A 516 0.00 19.40 -2.57
N LEU A 517 -1.07 18.58 -2.71
CA LEU A 517 -2.35 19.08 -3.22
C LEU A 517 -2.87 20.25 -2.39
N SER A 518 -3.05 20.10 -1.08
CA SER A 518 -3.60 21.14 -0.21
C SER A 518 -2.80 22.44 -0.25
N ILE A 519 -1.47 22.36 -0.36
CA ILE A 519 -0.58 23.52 -0.46
C ILE A 519 -0.78 24.25 -1.81
N ALA A 520 -0.88 23.48 -2.90
CA ALA A 520 -1.15 24.06 -4.22
C ALA A 520 -2.53 24.74 -4.24
N LEU A 521 -3.56 24.11 -3.62
CA LEU A 521 -4.91 24.69 -3.54
C LEU A 521 -4.96 25.96 -2.72
N ASP A 522 -4.39 25.94 -1.53
CA ASP A 522 -4.35 27.10 -0.65
C ASP A 522 -3.54 28.23 -1.28
N SER A 523 -2.43 27.91 -1.97
CA SER A 523 -1.65 28.91 -2.73
C SER A 523 -2.44 29.53 -3.87
N LEU A 524 -3.14 28.73 -4.67
CA LEU A 524 -4.01 29.22 -5.74
C LEU A 524 -5.18 30.04 -5.20
N SER A 525 -5.75 29.62 -4.07
CA SER A 525 -6.79 30.35 -3.36
C SER A 525 -6.29 31.70 -2.84
N ALA A 526 -5.10 31.73 -2.23
CA ALA A 526 -4.48 32.98 -1.79
C ALA A 526 -4.26 33.97 -2.96
N ILE A 527 -3.71 33.49 -4.08
CA ILE A 527 -3.50 34.31 -5.29
C ILE A 527 -4.82 34.83 -5.86
N LYS A 528 -5.90 34.05 -5.75
CA LYS A 528 -7.22 34.40 -6.33
C LYS A 528 -8.03 35.35 -5.47
N TYR A 529 -7.98 35.23 -4.15
CA TYR A 529 -8.89 35.86 -3.21
C TYR A 529 -8.23 36.86 -2.26
N ALA A 530 -6.90 36.81 -2.13
CA ALA A 530 -6.10 37.80 -1.40
C ALA A 530 -5.14 38.52 -2.36
N LYS A 531 -4.35 39.45 -1.84
CA LYS A 531 -3.26 40.08 -2.61
C LYS A 531 -1.94 39.38 -2.19
N VAL A 532 -1.34 38.67 -3.12
CA VAL A 532 -0.07 37.97 -2.90
C VAL A 532 1.03 38.63 -3.69
N THR A 533 2.09 39.09 -3.01
CA THR A 533 3.25 39.74 -3.64
C THR A 533 4.48 38.87 -3.44
N ALA A 534 5.15 38.48 -4.53
CA ALA A 534 6.36 37.68 -4.51
C ALA A 534 7.57 38.55 -4.08
N ARG A 535 8.33 38.10 -3.10
CA ARG A 535 9.65 38.63 -2.76
C ARG A 535 10.70 37.84 -3.52
N ARG A 536 11.48 38.57 -4.36
CA ARG A 536 12.48 37.97 -5.24
C ARG A 536 13.89 38.39 -4.86
N ASN A 537 14.84 37.48 -5.07
CA ASN A 537 16.27 37.77 -4.95
C ASN A 537 16.82 38.47 -6.20
N ASP A 538 18.12 38.80 -6.19
CA ASP A 538 18.81 39.55 -7.25
C ASP A 538 18.77 38.87 -8.63
N ILE A 539 18.56 37.56 -8.69
CA ILE A 539 18.40 36.81 -9.96
C ILE A 539 16.94 36.54 -10.33
N GLY A 540 16.01 37.21 -9.61
CA GLY A 540 14.58 37.18 -9.89
C GLY A 540 13.85 35.88 -9.45
N LEU A 541 14.43 35.08 -8.54
CA LEU A 541 13.78 33.89 -7.96
C LEU A 541 13.03 34.25 -6.68
N THR A 542 11.89 33.60 -6.46
CA THR A 542 11.10 33.81 -5.24
C THR A 542 11.80 33.26 -4.00
N GLU A 543 11.90 34.06 -2.95
CA GLU A 543 12.35 33.68 -1.61
C GLU A 543 11.22 33.62 -0.59
N GLY A 544 10.09 34.28 -0.88
CA GLY A 544 8.91 34.30 -0.03
C GLY A 544 7.78 35.08 -0.66
N PHE A 545 6.68 35.19 0.08
CA PHE A 545 5.47 35.84 -0.37
C PHE A 545 4.88 36.68 0.77
N ASP A 546 4.43 37.91 0.46
CA ASP A 546 3.67 38.75 1.37
C ASP A 546 2.18 38.64 0.98
N ILE A 547 1.33 38.38 1.97
CA ILE A 547 -0.10 38.11 1.77
C ILE A 547 -0.90 39.15 2.52
N GLU A 548 -1.71 39.93 1.79
CA GLU A 548 -2.62 40.91 2.33
C GLU A 548 -4.08 40.45 2.09
N GLY A 549 -4.85 40.27 3.17
CA GLY A 549 -6.24 39.81 3.12
C GLY A 549 -6.41 38.34 3.49
N GLU A 550 -7.66 37.90 3.52
CA GLU A 550 -8.05 36.53 3.86
C GLU A 550 -8.41 35.73 2.60
N PHE A 551 -8.21 34.43 2.64
CA PHE A 551 -8.58 33.52 1.57
C PHE A 551 -9.11 32.20 2.13
N PRO A 552 -10.04 31.51 1.43
CA PRO A 552 -10.52 30.21 1.87
C PRO A 552 -9.42 29.15 1.77
N CYS A 553 -9.27 28.35 2.82
CA CYS A 553 -8.34 27.20 2.85
C CYS A 553 -9.11 25.89 2.67
N PHE A 554 -8.47 24.94 2.00
CA PHE A 554 -8.95 23.57 1.82
C PHE A 554 -9.16 22.87 3.18
N GLY A 555 -10.23 22.07 3.29
CA GLY A 555 -10.57 21.37 4.54
C GLY A 555 -11.62 22.11 5.38
N ASN A 556 -12.36 23.08 4.83
CA ASN A 556 -13.38 23.85 5.54
C ASN A 556 -14.76 23.81 4.84
N ASP A 557 -14.97 22.85 3.97
CA ASP A 557 -16.17 22.67 3.14
C ASP A 557 -16.53 23.92 2.34
N ASN A 558 -15.52 24.53 1.72
CA ASN A 558 -15.66 25.75 0.94
C ASN A 558 -15.42 25.50 -0.56
N ASP A 559 -16.49 25.56 -1.35
CA ASP A 559 -16.47 25.27 -2.79
C ASP A 559 -15.50 26.17 -3.59
N LYS A 560 -15.18 27.36 -3.10
CA LYS A 560 -14.24 28.27 -3.79
C LYS A 560 -12.83 27.69 -3.90
N VAL A 561 -12.40 26.92 -2.91
CA VAL A 561 -11.08 26.28 -2.92
C VAL A 561 -11.19 24.79 -3.25
N ASP A 562 -12.24 24.10 -2.79
CA ASP A 562 -12.41 22.66 -3.00
C ASP A 562 -12.53 22.32 -4.50
N HIS A 563 -13.27 23.14 -5.29
CA HIS A 563 -13.39 22.94 -6.73
C HIS A 563 -12.09 23.23 -7.49
N LEU A 564 -11.20 24.10 -6.99
CA LEU A 564 -9.85 24.23 -7.57
C LEU A 564 -9.10 22.88 -7.52
N GLY A 565 -9.32 22.11 -6.44
CA GLY A 565 -8.75 20.78 -6.29
C GLY A 565 -9.30 19.78 -7.30
N VAL A 566 -10.61 19.77 -7.49
CA VAL A 566 -11.27 18.92 -8.49
C VAL A 566 -10.73 19.22 -9.89
N ASP A 567 -10.64 20.50 -10.26
CA ASP A 567 -10.19 20.92 -11.59
C ASP A 567 -8.69 20.63 -11.81
N LEU A 568 -7.85 20.85 -10.79
CA LEU A 568 -6.41 20.61 -10.88
C LEU A 568 -6.09 19.11 -11.05
N VAL A 569 -6.74 18.27 -10.25
CA VAL A 569 -6.57 16.80 -10.31
C VAL A 569 -7.07 16.27 -11.65
N TYR A 570 -8.25 16.72 -12.09
CA TYR A 570 -8.78 16.36 -13.41
C TYR A 570 -7.83 16.75 -14.53
N PHE A 571 -7.35 18.00 -14.54
CA PHE A 571 -6.42 18.49 -15.55
C PHE A 571 -5.17 17.62 -15.64
N PHE A 572 -4.51 17.36 -14.52
CA PHE A 572 -3.27 16.57 -14.53
C PHE A 572 -3.52 15.11 -14.93
N SER A 573 -4.63 14.51 -14.49
CA SER A 573 -5.05 13.17 -14.91
C SER A 573 -5.25 13.07 -16.43
N GLU A 574 -5.92 14.08 -17.03
CA GLU A 574 -6.14 14.10 -18.47
C GLU A 574 -4.84 14.32 -19.26
N GLU A 575 -3.90 15.14 -18.77
CA GLU A 575 -2.59 15.29 -19.41
C GLU A 575 -1.82 13.96 -19.46
N LEU A 576 -1.83 13.20 -18.37
CA LEU A 576 -1.19 11.87 -18.32
C LEU A 576 -1.83 10.86 -19.28
N LYS A 577 -3.16 10.88 -19.44
CA LYS A 577 -3.89 9.96 -20.31
C LYS A 577 -3.65 10.19 -21.82
N LYS A 578 -3.15 11.37 -22.20
CA LYS A 578 -2.79 11.69 -23.59
C LYS A 578 -1.49 11.02 -24.04
N LEU A 579 -0.67 10.56 -23.11
CA LEU A 579 0.69 10.11 -23.38
C LEU A 579 0.74 8.59 -23.64
N PRO A 580 1.65 8.12 -24.52
CA PRO A 580 1.79 6.69 -24.78
C PRO A 580 2.42 5.99 -23.57
N VAL A 581 1.85 4.87 -23.17
CA VAL A 581 2.27 4.10 -22.00
C VAL A 581 2.77 2.71 -22.41
N TYR A 582 3.86 2.25 -21.77
CA TYR A 582 4.41 0.92 -21.99
C TYR A 582 3.35 -0.17 -21.80
N LYS A 583 3.31 -1.16 -22.72
CA LYS A 583 2.32 -2.25 -22.78
C LYS A 583 0.86 -1.78 -22.81
N ASN A 584 0.58 -0.57 -23.25
CA ASN A 584 -0.76 0.04 -23.23
C ASN A 584 -1.40 -0.05 -21.83
N ALA A 585 -0.59 0.08 -20.78
CA ALA A 585 -1.10 0.12 -19.43
C ALA A 585 -2.06 1.30 -19.25
N ARG A 586 -3.10 1.11 -18.45
CA ARG A 586 -4.10 2.15 -18.18
C ARG A 586 -3.56 3.15 -17.17
N PRO A 587 -3.39 4.44 -17.51
CA PRO A 587 -3.01 5.46 -16.55
C PRO A 587 -4.05 5.61 -15.44
N THR A 588 -3.59 5.61 -14.19
CA THR A 588 -4.37 5.94 -12.99
C THR A 588 -3.60 6.97 -12.18
N LEU A 589 -4.29 7.70 -11.31
CA LEU A 589 -3.69 8.75 -10.47
C LEU A 589 -4.02 8.50 -9.01
N SER A 590 -3.07 8.78 -8.11
CA SER A 590 -3.26 8.75 -6.66
C SER A 590 -2.97 10.10 -6.01
N LEU A 591 -3.72 10.39 -4.95
CA LEU A 591 -3.46 11.47 -4.00
C LEU A 591 -2.94 10.82 -2.71
N LEU A 592 -1.65 10.47 -2.71
CA LEU A 592 -1.01 9.69 -1.64
C LEU A 592 0.46 10.06 -1.53
N THR A 593 0.94 10.38 -0.33
CA THR A 593 2.34 10.76 -0.09
C THR A 593 3.17 9.71 0.62
N ILE A 594 2.54 8.69 1.22
CA ILE A 594 3.18 7.85 2.24
C ILE A 594 3.84 8.73 3.35
N THR A 595 4.94 8.32 3.94
CA THR A 595 5.71 9.13 4.92
C THR A 595 6.66 10.13 4.27
N SER A 596 6.65 10.27 2.94
CA SER A 596 7.56 11.17 2.21
C SER A 596 7.17 12.66 2.26
N ASN A 597 6.05 13.00 2.90
CA ASN A 597 5.56 14.38 3.04
C ASN A 597 6.59 15.33 3.68
N VAL A 598 7.40 14.86 4.62
CA VAL A 598 8.52 15.61 5.22
C VAL A 598 9.58 15.94 4.15
N MET A 599 9.97 14.95 3.34
CA MET A 599 10.99 15.15 2.30
C MET A 599 10.51 16.10 1.20
N TYR A 600 9.24 16.05 0.81
CA TYR A 600 8.68 17.01 -0.15
C TYR A 600 8.79 18.44 0.38
N GLY A 601 8.47 18.65 1.66
CA GLY A 601 8.60 19.93 2.32
C GLY A 601 10.04 20.47 2.27
N LYS A 602 11.01 19.64 2.64
CA LYS A 602 12.44 20.00 2.64
C LYS A 602 12.95 20.47 1.27
N LYS A 603 12.44 19.87 0.18
CA LYS A 603 12.84 20.22 -1.20
C LYS A 603 12.08 21.39 -1.80
N THR A 604 11.09 21.95 -1.11
CA THR A 604 10.20 22.98 -1.64
C THR A 604 10.39 24.31 -0.92
N GLY A 605 10.55 25.39 -1.69
CA GLY A 605 10.64 26.76 -1.21
C GLY A 605 9.39 27.24 -0.47
N ALA A 606 9.37 28.48 0.00
CA ALA A 606 8.18 29.11 0.55
C ALA A 606 7.07 29.18 -0.52
N THR A 607 5.80 29.07 -0.10
CA THR A 607 4.66 28.99 -1.02
C THR A 607 3.66 30.14 -0.80
N PRO A 608 2.87 30.53 -1.82
CA PRO A 608 1.96 31.68 -1.77
C PRO A 608 0.87 31.63 -0.69
N ASP A 609 0.63 30.44 -0.10
CA ASP A 609 -0.29 30.23 1.02
C ASP A 609 0.29 30.55 2.40
N GLY A 610 1.56 31.02 2.44
CA GLY A 610 2.27 31.37 3.67
C GLY A 610 3.06 30.22 4.31
N ARG A 611 3.13 29.04 3.67
CA ARG A 611 3.98 27.96 4.14
C ARG A 611 5.47 28.35 3.98
N ALA A 612 6.23 28.27 5.04
CA ALA A 612 7.65 28.56 5.00
C ALA A 612 8.46 27.45 4.27
N LYS A 613 9.61 27.83 3.71
CA LYS A 613 10.56 26.89 3.09
C LYS A 613 10.90 25.76 4.05
N GLY A 614 10.85 24.52 3.57
CA GLY A 614 11.25 23.35 4.32
C GLY A 614 10.18 22.73 5.22
N VAL A 615 9.07 23.42 5.49
CA VAL A 615 7.97 22.88 6.30
C VAL A 615 7.35 21.65 5.61
N ALA A 616 7.08 20.59 6.36
CA ALA A 616 6.49 19.36 5.85
C ALA A 616 5.13 19.60 5.18
N PHE A 617 4.81 18.78 4.18
CA PHE A 617 3.49 18.77 3.54
C PHE A 617 2.47 18.02 4.38
N ALA A 618 1.20 18.32 4.22
CA ALA A 618 0.14 17.44 4.69
C ALA A 618 0.16 16.12 3.88
N PRO A 619 -0.14 14.97 4.51
CA PRO A 619 -0.12 13.68 3.81
C PRO A 619 -1.33 13.52 2.87
N GLY A 620 -1.09 12.93 1.70
CA GLY A 620 -2.15 12.55 0.75
C GLY A 620 -3.05 13.72 0.34
N ALA A 621 -4.34 13.53 0.49
CA ALA A 621 -5.37 14.53 0.22
C ALA A 621 -5.77 15.35 1.46
N ASN A 622 -5.04 15.22 2.56
CA ASN A 622 -5.34 15.96 3.78
C ASN A 622 -5.21 17.48 3.59
N PRO A 623 -6.07 18.26 4.27
CA PRO A 623 -5.83 19.69 4.46
C PRO A 623 -4.48 19.95 5.13
N MET A 624 -3.89 21.13 4.88
CA MET A 624 -2.66 21.52 5.55
C MET A 624 -2.93 21.72 7.06
N HIS A 625 -1.97 21.26 7.87
CA HIS A 625 -2.10 21.23 9.32
C HIS A 625 -2.55 22.57 9.92
N GLY A 626 -3.59 22.53 10.76
CA GLY A 626 -4.15 23.70 11.44
C GLY A 626 -4.95 24.67 10.57
N ARG A 627 -5.22 24.34 9.28
CA ARG A 627 -6.02 25.16 8.39
C ARG A 627 -7.48 24.73 8.29
N ASP A 628 -7.79 23.51 8.65
CA ASP A 628 -9.13 22.91 8.72
C ASP A 628 -9.83 23.28 10.04
N LYS A 629 -10.28 24.54 10.14
CA LYS A 629 -10.78 25.15 11.38
C LYS A 629 -12.26 24.92 11.67
N ASN A 630 -13.02 24.45 10.67
CA ASN A 630 -14.49 24.31 10.78
C ASN A 630 -14.94 22.96 11.36
N GLY A 631 -14.01 22.17 11.92
CA GLY A 631 -14.31 20.88 12.56
C GLY A 631 -14.15 19.68 11.64
N ALA A 632 -14.32 18.50 12.21
CA ALA A 632 -14.08 17.22 11.56
C ALA A 632 -14.92 17.02 10.29
N ILE A 633 -16.22 17.27 10.37
CA ILE A 633 -17.16 17.05 9.27
C ILE A 633 -16.85 17.95 8.07
N ALA A 634 -16.46 19.19 8.30
CA ALA A 634 -16.07 20.10 7.23
C ALA A 634 -14.78 19.65 6.54
N SER A 635 -13.78 19.19 7.33
CA SER A 635 -12.54 18.66 6.80
C SER A 635 -12.79 17.43 5.92
N LEU A 636 -13.57 16.47 6.38
CA LEU A 636 -13.97 15.29 5.64
C LEU A 636 -14.78 15.64 4.38
N SER A 637 -15.70 16.60 4.46
CA SER A 637 -16.54 17.04 3.33
C SER A 637 -15.70 17.62 2.19
N SER A 638 -14.67 18.42 2.49
CA SER A 638 -13.75 18.93 1.46
C SER A 638 -13.04 17.81 0.70
N VAL A 639 -12.51 16.81 1.43
CA VAL A 639 -11.82 15.68 0.80
C VAL A 639 -12.78 14.81 -0.01
N ALA A 640 -14.02 14.64 0.45
CA ALA A 640 -15.05 13.84 -0.25
C ALA A 640 -15.45 14.41 -1.63
N LYS A 641 -15.19 15.70 -1.89
CA LYS A 641 -15.43 16.33 -3.21
C LYS A 641 -14.43 15.90 -4.27
N LEU A 642 -13.24 15.39 -3.88
CA LEU A 642 -12.25 14.89 -4.82
C LEU A 642 -12.75 13.60 -5.47
N ARG A 643 -12.81 13.58 -6.80
CA ARG A 643 -13.49 12.51 -7.54
C ARG A 643 -12.60 11.28 -7.72
N TYR A 644 -13.04 10.12 -7.25
CA TYR A 644 -12.34 8.85 -7.45
C TYR A 644 -12.16 8.50 -8.95
N ARG A 645 -13.10 8.89 -9.82
CA ARG A 645 -12.98 8.67 -11.27
C ARG A 645 -11.74 9.31 -11.90
N ASP A 646 -11.24 10.39 -11.31
CA ASP A 646 -10.03 11.09 -11.75
C ASP A 646 -8.76 10.58 -11.04
N SER A 647 -8.93 9.86 -9.92
CA SER A 647 -7.84 9.38 -9.05
C SER A 647 -8.03 7.90 -8.68
N GLN A 648 -8.13 7.03 -9.71
CA GLN A 648 -8.46 5.61 -9.52
C GLN A 648 -7.35 4.76 -8.91
N ASP A 649 -6.19 5.35 -8.63
CA ASP A 649 -5.14 4.73 -7.81
C ASP A 649 -5.25 5.12 -6.32
N GLY A 650 -6.29 5.86 -5.95
CA GLY A 650 -6.74 6.12 -4.59
C GLY A 650 -6.52 7.55 -4.11
N ILE A 651 -7.38 7.93 -3.16
CA ILE A 651 -7.39 9.24 -2.50
C ILE A 651 -7.20 9.00 -1.01
N SER A 652 -5.97 9.14 -0.52
CA SER A 652 -5.65 8.88 0.89
C SER A 652 -6.03 10.06 1.78
N ASN A 653 -6.85 9.79 2.79
CA ASN A 653 -7.16 10.72 3.86
C ASN A 653 -6.82 10.10 5.22
N THR A 654 -6.12 10.84 6.07
CA THR A 654 -5.79 10.43 7.43
C THR A 654 -6.43 11.37 8.43
N PHE A 655 -7.37 10.83 9.16
CA PHE A 655 -8.19 11.57 10.10
C PHE A 655 -7.77 11.27 11.54
N SER A 656 -7.52 12.30 12.34
CA SER A 656 -7.19 12.17 13.75
C SER A 656 -8.21 12.92 14.61
N ILE A 657 -8.78 12.24 15.59
CA ILE A 657 -9.77 12.80 16.49
C ILE A 657 -9.46 12.39 17.93
N VAL A 658 -9.70 13.31 18.87
CA VAL A 658 -9.58 12.98 20.29
C VAL A 658 -10.79 12.16 20.76
N PRO A 659 -10.62 11.14 21.63
CA PRO A 659 -11.72 10.26 22.02
C PRO A 659 -12.96 10.99 22.56
N LYS A 660 -12.77 12.06 23.33
CA LYS A 660 -13.87 12.85 23.90
C LYS A 660 -14.76 13.53 22.86
N SER A 661 -14.24 13.81 21.66
CA SER A 661 -14.98 14.43 20.59
C SER A 661 -15.89 13.44 19.85
N LEU A 662 -15.62 12.15 19.97
CA LEU A 662 -16.50 11.10 19.46
C LEU A 662 -17.70 10.84 20.40
N GLY A 663 -17.53 11.03 21.73
CA GLY A 663 -18.64 10.80 22.66
C GLY A 663 -18.18 10.63 24.11
N ALA A 664 -19.13 10.63 25.01
CA ALA A 664 -18.89 10.50 26.45
C ALA A 664 -18.65 9.04 26.88
N THR A 665 -19.42 8.12 26.32
CA THR A 665 -19.34 6.67 26.57
C THR A 665 -18.67 5.95 25.40
N ASP A 666 -18.30 4.69 25.56
CA ASP A 666 -17.74 3.88 24.49
C ASP A 666 -18.79 3.57 23.42
N GLU A 667 -20.05 3.37 23.83
CA GLU A 667 -21.19 3.18 22.92
C GLU A 667 -21.39 4.43 22.05
N ASP A 668 -21.43 5.63 22.65
CA ASP A 668 -21.56 6.89 21.90
C ASP A 668 -20.41 7.05 20.89
N ARG A 669 -19.18 6.70 21.27
CA ARG A 669 -17.99 6.82 20.40
C ARG A 669 -18.09 5.88 19.21
N ILE A 670 -18.51 4.65 19.42
CA ILE A 670 -18.70 3.64 18.36
C ILE A 670 -19.80 4.11 17.40
N GLU A 671 -20.98 4.46 17.89
CA GLU A 671 -22.12 4.91 17.09
C GLU A 671 -21.77 6.17 16.26
N ASN A 672 -21.15 7.16 16.89
CA ASN A 672 -20.75 8.39 16.20
C ASN A 672 -19.66 8.16 15.14
N LEU A 673 -18.70 7.25 15.38
CA LEU A 673 -17.71 6.89 14.39
C LEU A 673 -18.33 6.16 13.20
N VAL A 674 -19.25 5.22 13.42
CA VAL A 674 -20.00 4.53 12.36
C VAL A 674 -20.81 5.53 11.54
N THR A 675 -21.58 6.40 12.19
CA THR A 675 -22.40 7.42 11.53
C THR A 675 -21.56 8.38 10.70
N MET A 676 -20.42 8.80 11.22
CA MET A 676 -19.46 9.67 10.50
C MET A 676 -18.91 8.98 9.25
N MET A 677 -18.52 7.71 9.35
CA MET A 677 -18.03 6.94 8.21
C MET A 677 -19.11 6.72 7.16
N ASP A 678 -20.33 6.35 7.56
CA ASP A 678 -21.46 6.20 6.65
C ASP A 678 -21.74 7.51 5.88
N GLY A 679 -21.75 8.64 6.58
CA GLY A 679 -21.93 9.96 5.97
C GLY A 679 -20.79 10.34 5.02
N TYR A 680 -19.54 10.07 5.39
CA TYR A 680 -18.34 10.37 4.59
C TYR A 680 -18.33 9.57 3.28
N PHE A 681 -18.54 8.26 3.36
CA PHE A 681 -18.54 7.40 2.19
C PHE A 681 -19.77 7.59 1.29
N THR A 682 -20.94 7.88 1.85
CA THR A 682 -22.15 8.26 1.08
C THR A 682 -21.93 9.54 0.26
N LYS A 683 -21.10 10.49 0.72
CA LYS A 683 -20.70 11.67 -0.06
C LYS A 683 -19.73 11.36 -1.23
N GLY A 684 -19.33 10.11 -1.44
CA GLY A 684 -18.45 9.67 -2.51
C GLY A 684 -16.95 9.75 -2.17
N ALA A 685 -16.60 9.87 -0.89
CA ALA A 685 -15.22 9.75 -0.43
C ALA A 685 -14.67 8.33 -0.70
N HIS A 686 -13.35 8.24 -0.93
CA HIS A 686 -12.73 6.97 -1.28
C HIS A 686 -12.16 6.21 -0.09
N HIS A 687 -11.32 6.85 0.73
CA HIS A 687 -10.52 6.17 1.76
C HIS A 687 -10.45 6.99 3.05
N LEU A 688 -10.37 6.30 4.18
CA LEU A 688 -10.16 6.89 5.49
C LEU A 688 -9.23 6.05 6.37
N ASN A 689 -8.14 6.65 6.82
CA ASN A 689 -7.41 6.25 8.02
C ASN A 689 -8.03 6.92 9.24
N VAL A 690 -8.25 6.18 10.32
CA VAL A 690 -8.77 6.72 11.57
C VAL A 690 -7.74 6.53 12.69
N ASN A 691 -7.32 7.65 13.30
CA ASN A 691 -6.55 7.68 14.54
C ASN A 691 -7.42 8.25 15.67
N VAL A 692 -7.64 7.46 16.70
CA VAL A 692 -8.33 7.92 17.92
C VAL A 692 -7.29 8.01 19.04
N LEU A 693 -6.65 9.17 19.14
CA LEU A 693 -5.47 9.39 19.96
C LEU A 693 -5.50 10.81 20.55
N ASN A 694 -4.67 11.06 21.58
CA ASN A 694 -4.39 12.40 22.05
C ASN A 694 -2.90 12.72 21.96
N ARG A 695 -2.56 14.01 21.90
CA ARG A 695 -1.19 14.48 21.74
C ARG A 695 -0.30 14.15 22.95
N ASP A 696 -0.85 14.18 24.14
CA ASP A 696 -0.08 13.94 25.38
C ASP A 696 0.49 12.52 25.40
N MET A 697 -0.32 11.53 24.96
CA MET A 697 0.14 10.15 24.82
C MET A 697 1.27 10.02 23.78
N LEU A 698 1.21 10.76 22.66
CA LEU A 698 2.27 10.73 21.65
C LEU A 698 3.57 11.38 22.15
N TYR A 699 3.48 12.48 22.91
CA TYR A 699 4.65 13.06 23.56
C TYR A 699 5.25 12.11 24.60
N ASP A 700 4.42 11.46 25.41
CA ASP A 700 4.90 10.47 26.38
C ASP A 700 5.57 9.27 25.68
N ALA A 701 5.00 8.79 24.57
CA ALA A 701 5.60 7.73 23.77
C ALA A 701 6.93 8.12 23.09
N MET A 702 7.16 9.42 22.84
CA MET A 702 8.46 9.90 22.35
C MET A 702 9.55 9.88 23.43
N GLU A 703 9.20 10.18 24.67
CA GLU A 703 10.13 10.27 25.79
C GLU A 703 10.31 8.90 26.48
N HIS A 704 9.28 8.03 26.46
CA HIS A 704 9.22 6.72 27.11
C HIS A 704 8.78 5.62 26.13
N PRO A 705 9.55 5.36 25.05
CA PRO A 705 9.14 4.41 24.00
C PRO A 705 8.99 2.97 24.51
N GLU A 706 9.66 2.61 25.60
CA GLU A 706 9.56 1.31 26.27
C GLU A 706 8.15 1.00 26.80
N ASN A 707 7.37 2.02 27.13
CA ASN A 707 5.99 1.88 27.60
C ASN A 707 5.00 1.66 26.47
N TYR A 708 5.41 1.90 25.21
CA TYR A 708 4.54 1.90 24.04
C TYR A 708 5.05 1.02 22.89
N PRO A 709 5.51 -0.23 23.12
CA PRO A 709 6.22 -1.03 22.12
C PRO A 709 5.36 -1.41 20.91
N GLN A 710 4.04 -1.38 21.04
CA GLN A 710 3.08 -1.69 19.97
C GLN A 710 2.18 -0.52 19.56
N LEU A 711 2.48 0.70 20.02
CA LEU A 711 1.68 1.87 19.65
C LEU A 711 1.67 2.04 18.14
N THR A 712 0.52 1.78 17.55
CA THR A 712 0.30 1.85 16.11
C THR A 712 -0.41 3.14 15.76
N ILE A 713 0.06 3.81 14.72
CA ILE A 713 -0.53 5.04 14.18
C ILE A 713 -0.69 4.95 12.67
N ARG A 714 -1.81 5.45 12.18
CA ARG A 714 -2.06 5.60 10.73
C ARG A 714 -1.37 6.87 10.25
N VAL A 715 -0.57 6.77 9.18
CA VAL A 715 0.24 7.90 8.68
C VAL A 715 -0.23 8.44 7.34
N SER A 716 -0.32 7.59 6.32
CA SER A 716 -0.83 7.95 4.99
C SER A 716 -1.03 6.68 4.15
N GLY A 717 -2.23 6.10 4.20
CA GLY A 717 -2.58 4.86 3.51
C GLY A 717 -2.05 3.58 4.17
N TYR A 718 -1.24 3.67 5.22
CA TYR A 718 -0.78 2.53 6.01
C TYR A 718 -0.47 2.96 7.45
N ALA A 719 -0.26 1.98 8.32
CA ALA A 719 0.13 2.20 9.71
C ALA A 719 1.62 1.98 9.91
N VAL A 720 2.13 2.56 10.97
CA VAL A 720 3.48 2.33 11.46
C VAL A 720 3.47 2.17 12.98
N ASN A 721 4.51 1.56 13.52
CA ASN A 721 4.77 1.64 14.95
C ASN A 721 5.36 3.03 15.25
N PHE A 722 4.67 3.84 16.05
CA PHE A 722 5.04 5.24 16.31
C PHE A 722 6.46 5.41 16.87
N VAL A 723 6.87 4.51 17.76
CA VAL A 723 8.21 4.59 18.37
C VAL A 723 9.36 4.24 17.44
N LYS A 724 9.05 3.64 16.26
CA LYS A 724 10.04 3.37 15.21
C LYS A 724 10.24 4.53 14.22
N LEU A 725 9.38 5.54 14.26
CA LEU A 725 9.54 6.74 13.46
C LEU A 725 10.76 7.55 13.93
N SER A 726 11.45 8.20 12.99
CA SER A 726 12.44 9.22 13.37
C SER A 726 11.76 10.36 14.15
N ARG A 727 12.51 11.03 15.04
CA ARG A 727 11.98 12.14 15.84
C ARG A 727 11.31 13.22 14.97
N GLU A 728 11.82 13.48 13.79
CA GLU A 728 11.24 14.44 12.84
C GLU A 728 9.84 14.01 12.37
N HIS A 729 9.68 12.73 12.01
CA HIS A 729 8.39 12.18 11.60
C HIS A 729 7.41 12.09 12.78
N GLN A 730 7.88 11.79 13.98
CA GLN A 730 7.05 11.82 15.20
C GLN A 730 6.48 13.22 15.43
N LEU A 731 7.34 14.25 15.37
CA LEU A 731 6.91 15.65 15.51
C LEU A 731 5.95 16.09 14.39
N GLU A 732 6.18 15.64 13.15
CA GLU A 732 5.25 15.89 12.04
C GLU A 732 3.86 15.30 12.35
N VAL A 733 3.80 14.05 12.78
CA VAL A 733 2.54 13.39 13.17
C VAL A 733 1.84 14.15 14.30
N ILE A 734 2.56 14.56 15.32
CA ILE A 734 2.00 15.33 16.47
C ILE A 734 1.50 16.70 16.02
N SER A 735 2.10 17.30 14.97
CA SER A 735 1.70 18.60 14.45
C SER A 735 0.41 18.56 13.61
N ARG A 736 -0.08 17.38 13.23
CA ARG A 736 -1.30 17.22 12.43
C ARG A 736 -2.52 17.74 13.19
N SER A 737 -3.59 18.02 12.43
CA SER A 737 -4.87 18.39 13.05
C SER A 737 -5.42 17.20 13.85
N PHE A 738 -5.69 17.44 15.12
CA PHE A 738 -6.48 16.56 15.98
C PHE A 738 -7.80 17.26 16.23
N HIS A 739 -8.87 16.73 15.68
CA HIS A 739 -10.18 17.34 15.81
C HIS A 739 -10.70 17.19 17.23
N GLU A 740 -10.96 18.34 17.88
CA GLU A 740 -11.50 18.44 19.25
C GLU A 740 -13.03 18.61 19.23
N ARG A 741 -13.64 18.66 18.04
CA ARG A 741 -15.09 18.74 17.79
C ARG A 741 -15.46 18.08 16.44
N MET A 742 -16.64 17.54 16.41
CA MET A 742 -17.22 16.98 15.17
C MET A 742 -17.53 18.04 14.13
#